data_4f829ba5d4363b903f57977eb926fdfa
#
_entry.id   4f829ba5d4363b903f57977eb926fdfa
#
_cell.length_a   1.000
_cell.length_b   1.000
_cell.length_c   1.000
_cell.angle_alpha   90.00
_cell.angle_beta   90.00
_cell.angle_gamma   90.00
#
_symmetry.space_group_name_H-M   'P 1'
#
loop_
_entity.id
_entity.type
_entity.pdbx_description
1 polymer ?
#
loop_
_entity_poly.entity_id
_entity_poly.type
_entity_poly.pdbx_seq_one_letter_code
_entity_poly.pdbx_strand_id
1 'polypeptide(L)'
;MADRNPRVLAIDAGGTMTDTFIVDDAGSFVVGKAQTTPDDESAGFMESARDALEQWDSSPEESFPLLASGIYSGTAMLNRLLSRQGLEIGAIVSYGQEDYLELERGIQTFLGYSYADRLHVATHHHNPPLVPRERMLGVRGRIDVFGDEVLPLREEDAREAAAALLDAGVQGIVVSLLFSYRNAEHEIRVGEILAEEKEKRGLNGSVPVFLSSELYPMRRDLPRLNSTLIEAYAAEPSRGTLQKVRDQTKQAGAGFELRVMASHGGTVSIEAKELARTLVSGPIGGVVGGAALAERLDERNVLCTDIGGTSFDIALITDNRFEITPTPDIARFMLNMPLVRIDSIGAGTGSFVRINPNSGRPELGPDSAGARIGVCWPEGGLETVSVTDLNLVLGRVNPEYFLGGDVQLDPERAETEVRRQVAEPLGLDVPEAAAGVIELFEQTLRNEAVGRILGKGYSPADYALLCYGGGGPLHVAGYTDGVAYKDVLVPAWAAGFSAYGCACADFEYRYDQTIDYPIMPAQDELEKAGIAVMITGAWLGLQDRVVEEFAKSGVERDLIEFTHMTRMQYYGQLNDIEIISPHAELDDAGHLDDLIAAFEDAYGTLYARSARSPELGYLVTHAIVTGRAQVEKPALPDLDEVGGAPERKGTRPVWWRGGFAETDLYELDEVRAGQIVKGPAIVESVATTFGVPPDRQARLDSSQIFHLSGAE
;
A
#
# COMPACT_ATOMS: atom_id res chain seq x y z
N MET A 1 -1.26 -20.13 33.76
CA MET A 1 -1.26 -19.24 32.60
C MET A 1 -1.04 -17.84 33.15
N ALA A 2 -0.06 -17.09 32.63
CA ALA A 2 0.08 -15.68 33.02
C ALA A 2 -1.18 -14.96 32.51
N ASP A 3 -1.76 -14.05 33.32
CA ASP A 3 -2.83 -13.16 32.84
C ASP A 3 -2.26 -12.34 31.67
N ARG A 4 -2.57 -12.75 30.44
CA ARG A 4 -2.16 -12.03 29.23
C ARG A 4 -3.01 -10.78 29.09
N ASN A 5 -2.36 -9.66 28.77
CA ASN A 5 -3.00 -8.37 28.64
C ASN A 5 -2.83 -7.87 27.18
N PRO A 6 -3.71 -8.28 26.25
CA PRO A 6 -3.63 -7.85 24.85
C PRO A 6 -3.76 -6.32 24.75
N ARG A 7 -2.90 -5.68 23.93
CA ARG A 7 -2.80 -4.22 23.86
C ARG A 7 -3.10 -3.67 22.47
N VAL A 8 -2.59 -4.31 21.42
CA VAL A 8 -2.76 -3.81 20.05
C VAL A 8 -3.31 -4.94 19.17
N LEU A 9 -4.34 -4.62 18.42
CA LEU A 9 -4.94 -5.46 17.38
C LEU A 9 -4.71 -4.77 16.03
N ALA A 10 -4.17 -5.46 15.06
CA ALA A 10 -4.14 -4.99 13.68
C ALA A 10 -4.59 -6.10 12.73
N ILE A 11 -5.37 -5.73 11.74
CA ILE A 11 -5.93 -6.66 10.76
C ILE A 11 -5.65 -6.14 9.36
N ASP A 12 -5.17 -7.04 8.50
CA ASP A 12 -5.02 -6.80 7.07
C ASP A 12 -5.96 -7.71 6.28
N ALA A 13 -7.07 -7.13 5.80
CA ALA A 13 -8.04 -7.81 4.97
C ALA A 13 -7.63 -7.75 3.49
N GLY A 14 -6.86 -8.73 3.06
CA GLY A 14 -6.46 -8.90 1.66
C GLY A 14 -7.61 -9.38 0.76
N GLY A 15 -7.36 -9.49 -0.54
CA GLY A 15 -8.38 -9.95 -1.50
C GLY A 15 -8.77 -11.42 -1.35
N THR A 16 -7.99 -12.25 -0.65
CA THR A 16 -8.18 -13.69 -0.50
C THR A 16 -8.27 -14.12 0.95
N MET A 17 -7.38 -13.61 1.78
CA MET A 17 -7.26 -13.93 3.21
C MET A 17 -7.23 -12.65 4.03
N THR A 18 -7.71 -12.75 5.25
CA THR A 18 -7.65 -11.71 6.29
C THR A 18 -6.67 -12.20 7.36
N ASP A 19 -5.62 -11.43 7.57
CA ASP A 19 -4.57 -11.72 8.54
C ASP A 19 -4.71 -10.79 9.75
N THR A 20 -4.62 -11.37 10.96
CA THR A 20 -4.69 -10.64 12.23
C THR A 20 -3.37 -10.75 12.97
N PHE A 21 -2.92 -9.66 13.56
CA PHE A 21 -1.80 -9.60 14.51
C PHE A 21 -2.29 -9.01 15.83
N ILE A 22 -2.12 -9.74 16.93
CA ILE A 22 -2.44 -9.27 18.28
C ILE A 22 -1.20 -9.40 19.16
N VAL A 23 -0.87 -8.35 19.90
CA VAL A 23 0.28 -8.31 20.79
C VAL A 23 -0.14 -7.88 22.19
N ASP A 24 0.45 -8.50 23.22
CA ASP A 24 0.26 -8.15 24.63
C ASP A 24 1.30 -7.12 25.12
N ASP A 25 1.17 -6.69 26.37
CA ASP A 25 2.06 -5.74 27.03
C ASP A 25 3.47 -6.30 27.31
N ALA A 26 3.66 -7.61 27.25
CA ALA A 26 4.95 -8.28 27.36
C ALA A 26 5.67 -8.47 26.01
N GLY A 27 5.01 -8.08 24.90
CA GLY A 27 5.52 -8.27 23.55
C GLY A 27 5.26 -9.66 22.97
N SER A 28 4.56 -10.55 23.68
CA SER A 28 4.11 -11.82 23.09
C SER A 28 3.00 -11.52 22.09
N PHE A 29 3.00 -12.19 20.96
CA PHE A 29 2.02 -11.97 19.92
C PHE A 29 1.45 -13.28 19.36
N VAL A 30 0.31 -13.16 18.70
CA VAL A 30 -0.32 -14.23 17.91
C VAL A 30 -0.73 -13.68 16.56
N VAL A 31 -0.73 -14.58 15.58
CA VAL A 31 -1.17 -14.28 14.21
C VAL A 31 -2.34 -15.20 13.89
N GLY A 32 -3.47 -14.62 13.51
CA GLY A 32 -4.66 -15.35 13.07
C GLY A 32 -4.89 -15.16 11.58
N LYS A 33 -5.66 -16.08 11.00
CA LYS A 33 -5.96 -16.08 9.58
C LYS A 33 -7.39 -16.57 9.33
N ALA A 34 -8.11 -15.86 8.45
CA ALA A 34 -9.43 -16.30 7.99
C ALA A 34 -9.59 -16.04 6.49
N GLN A 35 -10.57 -16.69 5.88
CA GLN A 35 -10.96 -16.37 4.50
C GLN A 35 -11.59 -14.97 4.44
N THR A 36 -11.17 -14.14 3.47
CA THR A 36 -11.82 -12.85 3.27
C THR A 36 -13.26 -13.04 2.78
N THR A 37 -14.18 -12.32 3.40
CA THR A 37 -15.60 -12.27 3.05
C THR A 37 -15.92 -10.95 2.32
N PRO A 38 -15.80 -10.87 0.98
CA PRO A 38 -15.89 -9.60 0.25
C PRO A 38 -17.22 -8.86 0.42
N ASP A 39 -18.31 -9.59 0.65
CA ASP A 39 -19.64 -9.01 0.84
C ASP A 39 -19.86 -8.47 2.27
N ASP A 40 -19.11 -8.98 3.24
CA ASP A 40 -19.14 -8.54 4.65
C ASP A 40 -17.76 -8.70 5.30
N GLU A 41 -16.88 -7.73 5.09
CA GLU A 41 -15.52 -7.74 5.66
C GLU A 41 -15.50 -7.81 7.20
N SER A 42 -16.59 -7.41 7.86
CA SER A 42 -16.69 -7.48 9.32
C SER A 42 -16.73 -8.92 9.85
N ALA A 43 -17.26 -9.86 9.06
CA ALA A 43 -17.27 -11.28 9.43
C ALA A 43 -15.84 -11.86 9.40
N GLY A 44 -15.10 -11.66 8.30
CA GLY A 44 -13.70 -12.09 8.19
C GLY A 44 -12.78 -11.43 9.23
N PHE A 45 -13.04 -10.16 9.56
CA PHE A 45 -12.37 -9.45 10.66
C PHE A 45 -12.53 -10.21 12.00
N MET A 46 -13.75 -10.50 12.39
CA MET A 46 -14.04 -11.17 13.68
C MET A 46 -13.55 -12.62 13.70
N GLU A 47 -13.59 -13.31 12.56
CA GLU A 47 -13.15 -14.70 12.44
C GLU A 47 -11.62 -14.81 12.57
N SER A 48 -10.85 -13.97 11.86
CA SER A 48 -9.40 -13.96 11.97
C SER A 48 -8.91 -13.51 13.36
N ALA A 49 -9.61 -12.58 14.00
CA ALA A 49 -9.32 -12.19 15.37
C ALA A 49 -9.59 -13.33 16.36
N ARG A 50 -10.65 -14.11 16.15
CA ARG A 50 -10.96 -15.30 16.97
C ARG A 50 -9.90 -16.37 16.80
N ASP A 51 -9.49 -16.69 15.56
CA ASP A 51 -8.43 -17.64 15.26
C ASP A 51 -7.10 -17.26 15.96
N ALA A 52 -6.73 -15.97 15.94
CA ALA A 52 -5.58 -15.48 16.67
C ALA A 52 -5.69 -15.71 18.19
N LEU A 53 -6.84 -15.35 18.78
CA LEU A 53 -7.07 -15.40 20.23
C LEU A 53 -7.21 -16.82 20.76
N GLU A 54 -7.68 -17.78 19.95
CA GLU A 54 -7.73 -19.21 20.31
C GLU A 54 -6.34 -19.76 20.68
N GLN A 55 -5.27 -19.24 20.09
CA GLN A 55 -3.88 -19.61 20.44
C GLN A 55 -3.51 -19.16 21.86
N TRP A 56 -4.26 -18.22 22.43
CA TRP A 56 -4.12 -17.75 23.81
C TRP A 56 -5.20 -18.31 24.75
N ASP A 57 -6.00 -19.29 24.30
CA ASP A 57 -7.17 -19.80 25.02
C ASP A 57 -8.15 -18.67 25.44
N SER A 58 -8.34 -17.65 24.57
CA SER A 58 -9.17 -16.47 24.83
C SER A 58 -10.17 -16.21 23.70
N SER A 59 -11.05 -15.24 23.92
CA SER A 59 -12.09 -14.84 22.96
C SER A 59 -12.06 -13.33 22.70
N PRO A 60 -12.70 -12.84 21.62
CA PRO A 60 -12.87 -11.40 21.38
C PRO A 60 -13.56 -10.68 22.55
N GLU A 61 -14.57 -11.28 23.16
CA GLU A 61 -15.34 -10.70 24.26
C GLU A 61 -14.50 -10.53 25.53
N GLU A 62 -13.49 -11.38 25.74
CA GLU A 62 -12.56 -11.30 26.87
C GLU A 62 -11.40 -10.35 26.59
N SER A 63 -10.88 -10.34 25.35
CA SER A 63 -9.66 -9.62 24.97
C SER A 63 -9.92 -8.19 24.50
N PHE A 64 -11.00 -7.92 23.75
CA PHE A 64 -11.24 -6.59 23.16
C PHE A 64 -11.41 -5.47 24.19
N PRO A 65 -12.00 -5.71 25.40
CA PRO A 65 -12.03 -4.68 26.44
C PRO A 65 -10.65 -4.23 26.96
N LEU A 66 -9.59 -5.04 26.76
CA LEU A 66 -8.23 -4.78 27.21
C LEU A 66 -7.38 -4.06 26.17
N LEU A 67 -7.80 -4.09 24.90
CA LEU A 67 -7.07 -3.48 23.80
C LEU A 67 -7.06 -1.94 23.92
N ALA A 68 -5.88 -1.37 23.77
CA ALA A 68 -5.68 0.09 23.71
C ALA A 68 -5.81 0.63 22.27
N SER A 69 -5.57 -0.20 21.27
CA SER A 69 -5.53 0.21 19.86
C SER A 69 -6.04 -0.88 18.94
N GLY A 70 -6.82 -0.47 17.91
CA GLY A 70 -7.27 -1.34 16.83
C GLY A 70 -7.09 -0.67 15.48
N ILE A 71 -6.40 -1.36 14.57
CA ILE A 71 -6.11 -0.88 13.23
C ILE A 71 -6.69 -1.85 12.20
N TYR A 72 -7.34 -1.29 11.19
CA TYR A 72 -7.85 -2.02 10.04
C TYR A 72 -7.12 -1.60 8.77
N SER A 73 -6.72 -2.56 7.97
CA SER A 73 -6.28 -2.42 6.60
C SER A 73 -7.16 -3.30 5.73
N GLY A 74 -7.59 -2.81 4.57
CA GLY A 74 -8.47 -3.62 3.72
C GLY A 74 -8.48 -3.13 2.27
N THR A 75 -8.88 -4.05 1.38
CA THR A 75 -8.89 -3.83 -0.06
C THR A 75 -10.27 -3.51 -0.64
N ALA A 76 -11.34 -3.41 0.20
CA ALA A 76 -12.71 -3.20 -0.26
C ALA A 76 -12.87 -1.98 -1.17
N MET A 77 -12.26 -0.86 -0.80
CA MET A 77 -12.34 0.37 -1.60
C MET A 77 -11.68 0.20 -2.97
N LEU A 78 -10.50 -0.41 -3.02
CA LEU A 78 -9.78 -0.70 -4.26
C LEU A 78 -10.56 -1.70 -5.12
N ASN A 79 -11.09 -2.76 -4.52
CA ASN A 79 -11.92 -3.75 -5.21
C ASN A 79 -13.18 -3.11 -5.80
N ARG A 80 -13.83 -2.21 -5.06
CA ARG A 80 -14.99 -1.45 -5.52
C ARG A 80 -14.66 -0.57 -6.74
N LEU A 81 -13.48 0.05 -6.74
CA LEU A 81 -12.98 0.83 -7.88
C LEU A 81 -12.68 -0.07 -9.10
N LEU A 82 -12.00 -1.20 -8.89
CA LEU A 82 -11.62 -2.14 -9.95
C LEU A 82 -12.84 -2.85 -10.58
N SER A 83 -13.79 -3.28 -9.74
CA SER A 83 -15.04 -3.96 -10.19
C SER A 83 -16.10 -3.00 -10.70
N ARG A 84 -15.86 -1.67 -10.62
CA ARG A 84 -16.84 -0.64 -11.02
C ARG A 84 -18.17 -0.73 -10.27
N GLN A 85 -18.13 -1.05 -8.98
CA GLN A 85 -19.30 -1.18 -8.10
C GLN A 85 -19.41 -0.05 -7.07
N GLY A 86 -19.17 1.20 -7.49
CA GLY A 86 -19.31 2.40 -6.65
C GLY A 86 -20.69 3.03 -6.72
N LEU A 87 -20.84 4.19 -6.08
CA LEU A 87 -22.05 4.98 -6.12
C LEU A 87 -22.30 5.54 -7.53
N GLU A 88 -23.57 5.70 -7.87
CA GLU A 88 -23.97 6.45 -9.05
C GLU A 88 -23.79 7.95 -8.79
N ILE A 89 -22.70 8.53 -9.27
CA ILE A 89 -22.36 9.93 -9.05
C ILE A 89 -22.51 10.79 -10.30
N GLY A 90 -22.68 12.11 -10.08
CA GLY A 90 -22.61 13.14 -11.11
C GLY A 90 -21.47 14.12 -10.83
N ALA A 91 -21.07 14.87 -11.84
CA ALA A 91 -20.02 15.88 -11.67
C ALA A 91 -20.39 17.21 -12.34
N ILE A 92 -20.05 18.30 -11.67
CA ILE A 92 -20.09 19.67 -12.18
C ILE A 92 -18.66 20.12 -12.44
N VAL A 93 -18.36 20.49 -13.68
CA VAL A 93 -17.02 20.89 -14.13
C VAL A 93 -17.07 22.25 -14.83
N SER A 94 -15.94 22.86 -15.11
CA SER A 94 -15.89 24.06 -15.94
C SER A 94 -16.41 23.75 -17.35
N TYR A 95 -17.25 24.64 -17.89
CA TYR A 95 -17.80 24.50 -19.26
C TYR A 95 -16.69 24.26 -20.30
N GLY A 96 -16.89 23.24 -21.13
CA GLY A 96 -15.92 22.77 -22.11
C GLY A 96 -14.99 21.66 -21.61
N GLN A 97 -15.17 21.18 -20.35
CA GLN A 97 -14.43 20.06 -19.78
C GLN A 97 -15.28 18.80 -19.57
N GLU A 98 -16.49 18.78 -20.08
CA GLU A 98 -17.44 17.68 -19.90
C GLU A 98 -16.95 16.35 -20.49
N ASP A 99 -16.06 16.41 -21.50
CA ASP A 99 -15.44 15.23 -22.13
C ASP A 99 -14.09 14.83 -21.46
N TYR A 100 -13.74 15.47 -20.35
CA TYR A 100 -12.40 15.39 -19.78
C TYR A 100 -12.01 13.99 -19.30
N LEU A 101 -12.97 13.23 -18.77
CA LEU A 101 -12.72 11.85 -18.33
C LEU A 101 -12.58 10.90 -19.54
N GLU A 102 -13.20 11.20 -20.66
CA GLU A 102 -13.10 10.39 -21.88
C GLU A 102 -11.80 10.67 -22.63
N LEU A 103 -11.39 11.94 -22.67
CA LEU A 103 -10.15 12.36 -23.33
C LEU A 103 -8.90 12.05 -22.53
N GLU A 104 -9.02 11.95 -21.20
CA GLU A 104 -7.93 11.63 -20.24
C GLU A 104 -6.65 12.46 -20.45
N ARG A 105 -6.74 13.58 -21.16
CA ARG A 105 -5.62 14.44 -21.63
C ARG A 105 -4.54 13.68 -22.43
N GLY A 106 -4.88 12.52 -22.99
CA GLY A 106 -3.95 11.67 -23.73
C GLY A 106 -2.88 10.97 -22.89
N ILE A 107 -2.64 11.40 -21.66
CA ILE A 107 -1.61 10.83 -20.77
C ILE A 107 -2.09 9.56 -20.11
N GLN A 108 -3.29 9.60 -19.54
CA GLN A 108 -3.86 8.50 -18.78
C GLN A 108 -4.16 7.27 -19.66
N THR A 109 -4.34 7.45 -20.96
CA THR A 109 -4.51 6.38 -21.94
C THR A 109 -3.39 5.33 -21.89
N PHE A 110 -2.17 5.73 -21.56
CA PHE A 110 -0.99 4.85 -21.52
C PHE A 110 -0.69 4.27 -20.14
N LEU A 111 -1.40 4.69 -19.12
CA LEU A 111 -1.20 4.18 -17.76
C LEU A 111 -1.58 2.69 -17.69
N GLY A 112 -0.81 1.92 -16.96
CA GLY A 112 -1.04 0.48 -16.78
C GLY A 112 -0.65 -0.39 -17.99
N TYR A 113 -0.19 0.18 -19.11
CA TYR A 113 0.35 -0.58 -20.22
C TYR A 113 1.85 -0.79 -20.09
N SER A 114 2.32 -2.00 -20.40
CA SER A 114 3.76 -2.26 -20.56
C SER A 114 4.35 -1.40 -21.69
N TYR A 115 5.67 -1.22 -21.70
CA TYR A 115 6.32 -0.47 -22.79
C TYR A 115 6.06 -1.10 -24.17
N ALA A 116 6.02 -2.43 -24.23
CA ALA A 116 5.71 -3.15 -25.48
C ALA A 116 4.27 -2.89 -25.92
N ASP A 117 3.30 -2.95 -24.99
CA ASP A 117 1.87 -2.74 -25.30
C ASP A 117 1.59 -1.31 -25.76
N ARG A 118 2.33 -0.32 -25.27
CA ARG A 118 2.22 1.08 -25.73
C ARG A 118 2.47 1.25 -27.23
N LEU A 119 3.21 0.34 -27.85
CA LEU A 119 3.47 0.35 -29.28
C LEU A 119 2.33 -0.26 -30.10
N HIS A 120 1.39 -0.96 -29.48
CA HIS A 120 0.25 -1.63 -30.14
C HIS A 120 -1.02 -0.81 -30.01
N VAL A 121 -1.07 0.35 -30.69
CA VAL A 121 -2.20 1.31 -30.59
C VAL A 121 -3.57 0.68 -30.84
N ALA A 122 -3.64 -0.37 -31.67
CA ALA A 122 -4.90 -1.07 -31.97
C ALA A 122 -5.53 -1.79 -30.76
N THR A 123 -4.74 -2.07 -29.73
CA THR A 123 -5.22 -2.73 -28.49
C THR A 123 -5.48 -1.74 -27.36
N HIS A 124 -5.15 -0.44 -27.57
CA HIS A 124 -5.41 0.57 -26.57
C HIS A 124 -6.90 0.85 -26.43
N HIS A 125 -7.32 1.04 -25.20
CA HIS A 125 -8.67 1.49 -24.86
C HIS A 125 -8.58 2.48 -23.69
N HIS A 126 -9.48 3.44 -23.68
CA HIS A 126 -9.61 4.36 -22.57
C HIS A 126 -10.07 3.62 -21.31
N ASN A 127 -9.67 4.13 -20.16
CA ASN A 127 -10.21 3.64 -18.91
C ASN A 127 -11.70 4.01 -18.84
N PRO A 128 -12.63 3.07 -18.58
CA PRO A 128 -14.03 3.44 -18.44
C PRO A 128 -14.22 4.55 -17.40
N PRO A 129 -14.86 5.67 -17.73
CA PRO A 129 -15.02 6.78 -16.79
C PRO A 129 -15.88 6.38 -15.58
N LEU A 130 -15.60 6.96 -14.41
CA LEU A 130 -16.41 6.74 -13.19
C LEU A 130 -17.76 7.47 -13.27
N VAL A 131 -17.82 8.54 -14.03
CA VAL A 131 -19.04 9.32 -14.31
C VAL A 131 -19.29 9.28 -15.79
N PRO A 132 -20.44 8.76 -16.25
CA PRO A 132 -20.78 8.76 -17.66
C PRO A 132 -20.99 10.19 -18.18
N ARG A 133 -20.74 10.39 -19.47
CA ARG A 133 -20.71 11.72 -20.10
C ARG A 133 -21.98 12.55 -19.86
N GLU A 134 -23.14 11.92 -19.84
CA GLU A 134 -24.44 12.60 -19.61
C GLU A 134 -24.62 13.14 -18.19
N ARG A 135 -23.81 12.68 -17.23
CA ARG A 135 -23.79 13.18 -15.85
C ARG A 135 -22.57 14.08 -15.56
N MET A 136 -21.78 14.44 -16.59
CA MET A 136 -20.73 15.46 -16.53
C MET A 136 -21.28 16.77 -17.08
N LEU A 137 -21.61 17.72 -16.19
CA LEU A 137 -22.28 18.97 -16.56
C LEU A 137 -21.35 20.19 -16.37
N GLY A 138 -21.26 21.03 -17.40
CA GLY A 138 -20.40 22.19 -17.44
C GLY A 138 -21.08 23.47 -16.95
N VAL A 139 -20.39 24.26 -16.14
CA VAL A 139 -20.83 25.59 -15.71
C VAL A 139 -19.90 26.67 -16.23
N ARG A 140 -20.45 27.78 -16.73
CA ARG A 140 -19.68 28.93 -17.20
C ARG A 140 -19.23 29.76 -16.01
N GLY A 141 -17.97 30.07 -16.01
CA GLY A 141 -17.21 30.81 -15.01
C GLY A 141 -15.74 30.48 -15.21
N ARG A 142 -14.83 31.38 -14.86
CA ARG A 142 -13.39 31.13 -15.07
C ARG A 142 -12.56 31.81 -14.01
N ILE A 143 -11.82 31.02 -13.26
CA ILE A 143 -10.65 31.41 -12.49
C ILE A 143 -9.43 31.07 -13.35
N ASP A 144 -8.43 31.95 -13.39
CA ASP A 144 -7.19 31.70 -14.14
C ASP A 144 -6.09 31.07 -13.27
N VAL A 145 -4.92 30.88 -13.88
CA VAL A 145 -3.75 30.26 -13.22
C VAL A 145 -3.20 31.07 -12.05
N PHE A 146 -3.52 32.37 -11.98
CA PHE A 146 -3.11 33.25 -10.88
C PHE A 146 -4.14 33.31 -9.74
N GLY A 147 -5.33 32.77 -9.95
CA GLY A 147 -6.46 32.83 -9.02
C GLY A 147 -7.40 34.00 -9.25
N ASP A 148 -7.21 34.77 -10.33
CA ASP A 148 -8.05 35.90 -10.67
C ASP A 148 -9.34 35.44 -11.36
N GLU A 149 -10.46 36.04 -11.01
CA GLU A 149 -11.74 35.82 -11.71
C GLU A 149 -11.73 36.51 -13.07
N VAL A 150 -11.60 35.76 -14.13
CA VAL A 150 -11.62 36.24 -15.53
C VAL A 150 -13.04 36.31 -16.08
N LEU A 151 -13.88 35.36 -15.66
CA LEU A 151 -15.29 35.30 -16.03
C LEU A 151 -16.11 34.94 -14.78
N PRO A 152 -17.09 35.78 -14.37
CA PRO A 152 -17.96 35.47 -13.25
C PRO A 152 -18.72 34.15 -13.43
N LEU A 153 -18.96 33.45 -12.31
CA LEU A 153 -19.78 32.28 -12.30
C LEU A 153 -21.20 32.58 -12.78
N ARG A 154 -21.69 31.83 -13.78
CA ARG A 154 -23.08 31.90 -14.18
C ARG A 154 -23.93 30.95 -13.34
N GLU A 155 -24.58 31.53 -12.31
CA GLU A 155 -25.37 30.75 -11.35
C GLU A 155 -26.52 29.99 -11.97
N GLU A 156 -27.11 30.47 -13.09
CA GLU A 156 -28.17 29.75 -13.80
C GLU A 156 -27.69 28.39 -14.29
N ASP A 157 -26.46 28.33 -14.87
CA ASP A 157 -25.89 27.06 -15.32
C ASP A 157 -25.68 26.10 -14.13
N ALA A 158 -25.23 26.61 -12.98
CA ALA A 158 -25.06 25.82 -11.77
C ALA A 158 -26.39 25.28 -11.22
N ARG A 159 -27.47 26.11 -11.25
CA ARG A 159 -28.81 25.67 -10.86
C ARG A 159 -29.40 24.63 -11.81
N GLU A 160 -29.21 24.81 -13.10
CA GLU A 160 -29.65 23.84 -14.14
C GLU A 160 -28.91 22.51 -13.97
N ALA A 161 -27.57 22.56 -13.77
CA ALA A 161 -26.76 21.35 -13.55
C ALA A 161 -27.15 20.62 -12.26
N ALA A 162 -27.32 21.37 -11.16
CA ALA A 162 -27.74 20.82 -9.87
C ALA A 162 -29.11 20.14 -9.99
N ALA A 163 -30.10 20.83 -10.63
CA ALA A 163 -31.43 20.27 -10.84
C ALA A 163 -31.37 18.97 -11.67
N ALA A 164 -30.65 19.00 -12.80
CA ALA A 164 -30.53 17.84 -13.69
C ALA A 164 -29.91 16.61 -13.01
N LEU A 165 -28.84 16.79 -12.21
CA LEU A 165 -28.21 15.69 -11.49
C LEU A 165 -29.11 15.13 -10.38
N LEU A 166 -29.77 16.01 -9.61
CA LEU A 166 -30.70 15.57 -8.57
C LEU A 166 -31.93 14.86 -9.14
N ASP A 167 -32.46 15.36 -10.28
CA ASP A 167 -33.58 14.74 -10.98
C ASP A 167 -33.18 13.40 -11.64
N ALA A 168 -31.91 13.23 -12.02
CA ALA A 168 -31.35 11.96 -12.48
C ALA A 168 -31.12 10.94 -11.34
N GLY A 169 -31.34 11.32 -10.09
CA GLY A 169 -31.27 10.41 -8.93
C GLY A 169 -29.85 10.01 -8.53
N VAL A 170 -28.84 10.86 -8.81
CA VAL A 170 -27.46 10.58 -8.41
C VAL A 170 -27.33 10.45 -6.89
N GLN A 171 -26.42 9.59 -6.45
CA GLN A 171 -26.17 9.30 -5.05
C GLN A 171 -25.07 10.18 -4.40
N GLY A 172 -24.36 10.95 -5.24
CA GLY A 172 -23.35 11.91 -4.83
C GLY A 172 -23.01 12.87 -5.96
N ILE A 173 -22.55 14.08 -5.65
CA ILE A 173 -22.19 15.10 -6.64
C ILE A 173 -20.78 15.61 -6.34
N VAL A 174 -19.92 15.56 -7.36
CA VAL A 174 -18.56 16.14 -7.33
C VAL A 174 -18.57 17.49 -8.04
N VAL A 175 -17.92 18.50 -7.44
CA VAL A 175 -17.67 19.79 -8.09
C VAL A 175 -16.16 19.96 -8.25
N SER A 176 -15.70 20.12 -9.50
CA SER A 176 -14.27 20.30 -9.79
C SER A 176 -14.08 21.31 -10.92
N LEU A 177 -13.79 22.55 -10.55
CA LEU A 177 -13.63 23.65 -11.48
C LEU A 177 -12.14 23.95 -11.72
N LEU A 178 -11.81 24.48 -12.91
CA LEU A 178 -10.44 24.85 -13.25
C LEU A 178 -9.87 25.86 -12.25
N PHE A 179 -8.65 25.61 -11.79
CA PHE A 179 -7.89 26.45 -10.85
C PHE A 179 -8.57 26.72 -9.50
N SER A 180 -9.59 25.96 -9.14
CA SER A 180 -10.26 26.09 -7.84
C SER A 180 -9.32 25.90 -6.64
N TYR A 181 -8.19 25.23 -6.82
CA TYR A 181 -7.14 25.10 -5.80
C TYR A 181 -6.43 26.45 -5.51
N ARG A 182 -6.52 27.43 -6.42
CA ARG A 182 -6.02 28.79 -6.26
C ARG A 182 -7.08 29.72 -5.65
N ASN A 183 -8.29 29.64 -6.18
CA ASN A 183 -9.44 30.40 -5.73
C ASN A 183 -10.69 29.53 -5.80
N ALA A 184 -11.22 29.18 -4.63
CA ALA A 184 -12.33 28.26 -4.46
C ALA A 184 -13.71 28.92 -4.57
N GLU A 185 -13.82 30.24 -4.74
CA GLU A 185 -15.07 30.99 -4.66
C GLU A 185 -16.17 30.43 -5.54
N HIS A 186 -15.84 30.03 -6.79
CA HIS A 186 -16.82 29.43 -7.71
C HIS A 186 -17.28 28.05 -7.24
N GLU A 187 -16.38 27.16 -6.76
CA GLU A 187 -16.79 25.86 -6.23
C GLU A 187 -17.65 25.99 -4.97
N ILE A 188 -17.28 26.87 -4.06
CA ILE A 188 -18.04 27.16 -2.83
C ILE A 188 -19.44 27.62 -3.22
N ARG A 189 -19.55 28.55 -4.18
CA ARG A 189 -20.87 29.07 -4.63
C ARG A 189 -21.71 27.97 -5.30
N VAL A 190 -21.11 27.08 -6.10
CA VAL A 190 -21.82 25.92 -6.68
C VAL A 190 -22.28 24.97 -5.56
N GLY A 191 -21.47 24.75 -4.53
CA GLY A 191 -21.83 23.97 -3.34
C GLY A 191 -23.04 24.55 -2.60
N GLU A 192 -23.09 25.87 -2.41
CA GLU A 192 -24.25 26.57 -1.82
C GLU A 192 -25.52 26.37 -2.69
N ILE A 193 -25.40 26.55 -4.01
CA ILE A 193 -26.51 26.33 -4.94
C ILE A 193 -27.03 24.90 -4.88
N LEU A 194 -26.14 23.90 -4.80
CA LEU A 194 -26.50 22.49 -4.60
C LEU A 194 -27.26 22.30 -3.28
N ALA A 195 -26.83 22.94 -2.20
CA ALA A 195 -27.52 22.89 -0.92
C ALA A 195 -28.93 23.50 -1.02
N GLU A 196 -29.09 24.68 -1.67
CA GLU A 196 -30.37 25.30 -1.94
C GLU A 196 -31.32 24.39 -2.75
N GLU A 197 -30.80 23.74 -3.80
CA GLU A 197 -31.59 22.85 -4.66
C GLU A 197 -31.99 21.54 -3.96
N LYS A 198 -31.11 20.99 -3.11
CA LYS A 198 -31.41 19.84 -2.23
C LYS A 198 -32.50 20.16 -1.23
N GLU A 199 -32.42 21.34 -0.58
CA GLU A 199 -33.46 21.79 0.36
C GLU A 199 -34.84 21.89 -0.29
N LYS A 200 -34.92 22.50 -1.47
CA LYS A 200 -36.18 22.59 -2.26
C LYS A 200 -36.82 21.23 -2.56
N ARG A 201 -36.00 20.17 -2.66
CA ARG A 201 -36.42 18.80 -2.96
C ARG A 201 -36.59 17.93 -1.72
N GLY A 202 -36.30 18.42 -0.53
CA GLY A 202 -36.31 17.64 0.69
C GLY A 202 -35.23 16.57 0.77
N LEU A 203 -34.11 16.78 0.06
CA LEU A 203 -32.96 15.85 -0.03
C LEU A 203 -31.83 16.21 0.92
N ASN A 204 -32.08 17.03 1.95
CA ASN A 204 -31.08 17.38 2.94
C ASN A 204 -30.52 16.13 3.63
N GLY A 205 -29.19 15.96 3.59
CA GLY A 205 -28.47 14.84 4.19
C GLY A 205 -28.45 13.52 3.37
N SER A 206 -29.11 13.48 2.18
CA SER A 206 -29.19 12.24 1.40
C SER A 206 -28.22 12.16 0.21
N VAL A 207 -27.78 13.26 -0.35
CA VAL A 207 -26.85 13.31 -1.48
C VAL A 207 -25.63 14.15 -1.08
N PRO A 208 -24.49 13.53 -0.74
CA PRO A 208 -23.27 14.26 -0.38
C PRO A 208 -22.73 15.05 -1.56
N VAL A 209 -22.09 16.19 -1.28
CA VAL A 209 -21.42 17.06 -2.24
C VAL A 209 -19.94 17.12 -1.88
N PHE A 210 -19.09 16.95 -2.89
CA PHE A 210 -17.64 16.88 -2.75
C PHE A 210 -17.00 18.00 -3.58
N LEU A 211 -16.39 18.98 -2.90
CA LEU A 211 -15.68 20.09 -3.54
C LEU A 211 -14.19 19.75 -3.69
N SER A 212 -13.67 19.80 -4.92
CA SER A 212 -12.28 19.44 -5.18
C SER A 212 -11.27 20.38 -4.53
N SER A 213 -11.61 21.66 -4.40
CA SER A 213 -10.81 22.68 -3.72
C SER A 213 -10.69 22.46 -2.22
N GLU A 214 -11.67 21.80 -1.62
CA GLU A 214 -11.71 21.52 -0.20
C GLU A 214 -10.98 20.22 0.16
N LEU A 215 -11.16 19.17 -0.67
CA LEU A 215 -10.57 17.86 -0.42
C LEU A 215 -9.11 17.79 -0.88
N TYR A 216 -8.84 18.20 -2.12
CA TYR A 216 -7.52 18.06 -2.75
C TYR A 216 -7.05 19.39 -3.38
N PRO A 217 -6.66 20.41 -2.61
CA PRO A 217 -6.28 21.74 -3.11
C PRO A 217 -4.91 21.72 -3.82
N MET A 218 -4.78 20.88 -4.84
CA MET A 218 -3.54 20.64 -5.55
C MET A 218 -3.69 20.96 -7.04
N ARG A 219 -2.59 21.42 -7.64
CA ARG A 219 -2.49 21.65 -9.08
C ARG A 219 -2.74 20.36 -9.86
N ARG A 220 -2.93 20.47 -11.18
CA ARG A 220 -3.29 19.42 -12.12
C ARG A 220 -4.75 18.97 -11.96
N ASP A 221 -5.60 19.53 -12.82
CA ASP A 221 -7.05 19.38 -12.70
C ASP A 221 -7.55 17.93 -12.85
N LEU A 222 -6.95 17.11 -13.76
CA LEU A 222 -7.39 15.73 -13.93
C LEU A 222 -7.11 14.85 -12.68
N PRO A 223 -5.89 14.84 -12.10
CA PRO A 223 -5.66 14.12 -10.86
C PRO A 223 -6.53 14.62 -9.69
N ARG A 224 -6.80 15.94 -9.60
CA ARG A 224 -7.70 16.50 -8.58
C ARG A 224 -9.13 16.01 -8.77
N LEU A 225 -9.65 16.07 -9.99
CA LEU A 225 -10.97 15.53 -10.34
C LEU A 225 -11.04 14.03 -10.01
N ASN A 226 -10.07 13.22 -10.46
CA ASN A 226 -10.06 11.79 -10.19
C ASN A 226 -10.07 11.47 -8.69
N SER A 227 -9.24 12.16 -7.89
CA SER A 227 -9.19 11.94 -6.43
C SER A 227 -10.55 12.26 -5.78
N THR A 228 -11.18 13.36 -6.19
CA THR A 228 -12.50 13.75 -5.68
C THR A 228 -13.61 12.79 -6.14
N LEU A 229 -13.50 12.27 -7.37
CA LEU A 229 -14.42 11.24 -7.86
C LEU A 229 -14.27 9.93 -7.09
N ILE A 230 -13.06 9.49 -6.77
CA ILE A 230 -12.84 8.28 -5.98
C ILE A 230 -13.38 8.44 -4.56
N GLU A 231 -13.25 9.63 -3.95
CA GLU A 231 -13.86 9.91 -2.65
C GLU A 231 -15.37 9.70 -2.69
N ALA A 232 -16.04 10.27 -3.68
CA ALA A 232 -17.48 10.12 -3.84
C ALA A 232 -17.89 8.69 -4.25
N TYR A 233 -17.16 8.08 -5.18
CA TYR A 233 -17.53 6.82 -5.84
C TYR A 233 -17.26 5.59 -4.97
N ALA A 234 -16.09 5.52 -4.34
CA ALA A 234 -15.61 4.33 -3.67
C ALA A 234 -15.42 4.52 -2.15
N ALA A 235 -14.91 5.67 -1.70
CA ALA A 235 -14.60 5.89 -0.29
C ALA A 235 -15.87 6.05 0.55
N GLU A 236 -16.81 6.85 0.10
CA GLU A 236 -18.05 7.10 0.86
C GLU A 236 -18.85 5.79 1.11
N PRO A 237 -19.11 4.90 0.13
CA PRO A 237 -19.76 3.63 0.45
C PRO A 237 -18.90 2.70 1.30
N SER A 238 -17.57 2.78 1.24
CA SER A 238 -16.67 1.98 2.08
C SER A 238 -16.71 2.42 3.55
N ARG A 239 -17.03 3.67 3.84
CA ARG A 239 -17.26 4.17 5.20
C ARG A 239 -18.30 3.34 5.95
N GLY A 240 -19.40 2.94 5.28
CA GLY A 240 -20.42 2.07 5.86
C GLY A 240 -19.88 0.68 6.25
N THR A 241 -18.97 0.12 5.47
CA THR A 241 -18.29 -1.16 5.80
C THR A 241 -17.42 -1.00 7.06
N LEU A 242 -16.62 0.07 7.12
CA LEU A 242 -15.77 0.36 8.28
C LEU A 242 -16.59 0.63 9.56
N GLN A 243 -17.74 1.28 9.42
CA GLN A 243 -18.66 1.49 10.54
C GLN A 243 -19.23 0.15 11.08
N LYS A 244 -19.53 -0.82 10.22
CA LYS A 244 -19.93 -2.16 10.66
C LYS A 244 -18.81 -2.86 11.45
N VAL A 245 -17.56 -2.81 10.96
CA VAL A 245 -16.40 -3.35 11.67
C VAL A 245 -16.29 -2.71 13.06
N ARG A 246 -16.33 -1.38 13.13
CA ARG A 246 -16.31 -0.64 14.40
C ARG A 246 -17.44 -1.07 15.35
N ASP A 247 -18.66 -1.19 14.82
CA ASP A 247 -19.82 -1.53 15.64
C ASP A 247 -19.73 -2.95 16.19
N GLN A 248 -19.19 -3.91 15.43
CA GLN A 248 -18.91 -5.27 15.91
C GLN A 248 -17.80 -5.30 16.98
N THR A 249 -16.69 -4.54 16.78
CA THR A 249 -15.64 -4.45 17.80
C THR A 249 -16.17 -3.84 19.09
N LYS A 250 -17.02 -2.80 19.02
CA LYS A 250 -17.68 -2.19 20.18
C LYS A 250 -18.65 -3.16 20.88
N GLN A 251 -19.38 -3.99 20.11
CA GLN A 251 -20.24 -5.03 20.69
C GLN A 251 -19.45 -6.09 21.46
N ALA A 252 -18.23 -6.42 20.99
CA ALA A 252 -17.30 -7.29 21.70
C ALA A 252 -16.57 -6.59 22.88
N GLY A 253 -16.93 -5.34 23.19
CA GLY A 253 -16.42 -4.60 24.36
C GLY A 253 -15.21 -3.71 24.11
N ALA A 254 -14.79 -3.52 22.86
CA ALA A 254 -13.65 -2.66 22.53
C ALA A 254 -13.88 -1.19 22.96
N GLY A 255 -12.90 -0.64 23.71
CA GLY A 255 -12.88 0.77 24.13
C GLY A 255 -12.10 1.70 23.22
N PHE A 256 -11.35 1.16 22.24
CA PHE A 256 -10.53 1.94 21.32
C PHE A 256 -11.36 2.50 20.14
N GLU A 257 -10.85 3.56 19.53
CA GLU A 257 -11.33 4.03 18.23
C GLU A 257 -10.65 3.25 17.12
N LEU A 258 -11.47 2.65 16.22
CA LEU A 258 -10.95 1.92 15.06
C LEU A 258 -10.28 2.91 14.08
N ARG A 259 -9.01 2.67 13.77
CA ARG A 259 -8.26 3.43 12.77
C ARG A 259 -8.05 2.61 11.51
N VAL A 260 -7.83 3.28 10.40
CA VAL A 260 -7.60 2.66 9.09
C VAL A 260 -6.21 3.02 8.59
N MET A 261 -5.51 2.03 8.04
CA MET A 261 -4.21 2.24 7.42
C MET A 261 -4.34 3.15 6.21
N ALA A 262 -3.57 4.24 6.19
CA ALA A 262 -3.58 5.22 5.11
C ALA A 262 -2.43 4.98 4.12
N SER A 263 -2.65 5.39 2.88
CA SER A 263 -1.72 5.20 1.76
C SER A 263 -0.37 5.91 1.92
N HIS A 264 -0.27 6.89 2.83
CA HIS A 264 0.98 7.61 3.12
C HIS A 264 1.82 6.96 4.23
N GLY A 265 1.35 5.88 4.87
CA GLY A 265 2.10 5.13 5.88
C GLY A 265 1.65 5.35 7.32
N GLY A 266 0.75 6.30 7.59
CA GLY A 266 0.09 6.49 8.88
C GLY A 266 -1.24 5.78 8.97
N THR A 267 -1.94 5.94 10.08
CA THR A 267 -3.36 5.56 10.25
C THR A 267 -4.23 6.78 10.41
N VAL A 268 -5.47 6.71 9.95
CA VAL A 268 -6.46 7.78 10.07
C VAL A 268 -7.74 7.25 10.70
N SER A 269 -8.58 8.14 11.24
CA SER A 269 -9.92 7.78 11.71
C SER A 269 -10.82 7.32 10.56
N ILE A 270 -11.76 6.40 10.81
CA ILE A 270 -12.81 6.04 9.85
C ILE A 270 -13.73 7.22 9.52
N GLU A 271 -13.73 8.27 10.36
CA GLU A 271 -14.48 9.51 10.17
C GLU A 271 -13.64 10.60 9.45
N ALA A 272 -12.44 10.26 8.98
CA ALA A 272 -11.60 11.18 8.21
C ALA A 272 -12.34 11.73 6.99
N LYS A 273 -12.14 13.01 6.68
CA LYS A 273 -12.82 13.69 5.58
C LYS A 273 -12.44 13.10 4.23
N GLU A 274 -11.15 12.75 4.07
CA GLU A 274 -10.62 12.14 2.85
C GLU A 274 -10.31 10.65 3.08
N LEU A 275 -11.33 9.84 3.09
CA LEU A 275 -11.18 8.39 3.30
C LEU A 275 -10.52 7.70 2.10
N ALA A 276 -10.58 8.27 0.89
CA ALA A 276 -9.86 7.75 -0.28
C ALA A 276 -8.33 7.66 -0.07
N ARG A 277 -7.78 8.39 0.90
CA ARG A 277 -6.39 8.24 1.34
C ARG A 277 -6.07 6.85 1.92
N THR A 278 -7.06 6.00 2.12
CA THR A 278 -6.91 4.61 2.55
C THR A 278 -7.10 3.59 1.40
N LEU A 279 -7.14 4.06 0.15
CA LEU A 279 -7.41 3.26 -1.06
C LEU A 279 -6.43 2.09 -1.22
N VAL A 280 -5.17 2.30 -0.87
CA VAL A 280 -4.14 1.26 -0.80
C VAL A 280 -3.64 1.21 0.63
N SER A 281 -3.74 0.08 1.29
CA SER A 281 -3.42 -0.06 2.72
C SER A 281 -2.58 -1.31 3.03
N GLY A 282 -2.96 -2.51 2.62
CA GLY A 282 -2.28 -3.76 2.97
C GLY A 282 -0.77 -3.77 2.68
N PRO A 283 -0.34 -3.58 1.44
CA PRO A 283 1.08 -3.52 1.11
C PRO A 283 1.85 -2.40 1.85
N ILE A 284 1.15 -1.30 2.20
CA ILE A 284 1.73 -0.19 2.97
C ILE A 284 2.09 -0.65 4.39
N GLY A 285 1.22 -1.44 5.02
CA GLY A 285 1.52 -2.04 6.33
C GLY A 285 2.85 -2.77 6.32
N GLY A 286 3.10 -3.62 5.32
CA GLY A 286 4.39 -4.32 5.18
C GLY A 286 5.60 -3.39 5.12
N VAL A 287 5.51 -2.25 4.42
CA VAL A 287 6.61 -1.26 4.35
C VAL A 287 6.82 -0.55 5.68
N VAL A 288 5.72 -0.17 6.37
CA VAL A 288 5.79 0.46 7.70
C VAL A 288 6.38 -0.50 8.73
N GLY A 289 5.97 -1.79 8.68
CA GLY A 289 6.57 -2.85 9.50
C GLY A 289 8.05 -3.04 9.20
N GLY A 290 8.44 -2.97 7.92
CA GLY A 290 9.83 -3.00 7.49
C GLY A 290 10.66 -1.83 8.05
N ALA A 291 10.10 -0.62 8.08
CA ALA A 291 10.75 0.55 8.67
C ALA A 291 10.90 0.41 10.20
N ALA A 292 9.86 -0.05 10.90
CA ALA A 292 9.91 -0.29 12.33
C ALA A 292 10.92 -1.39 12.71
N LEU A 293 10.99 -2.45 11.91
CA LEU A 293 11.96 -3.52 12.10
C LEU A 293 13.39 -3.08 11.79
N ALA A 294 13.58 -2.27 10.74
CA ALA A 294 14.86 -1.68 10.38
C ALA A 294 15.45 -0.83 11.51
N GLU A 295 14.62 0.01 12.13
CA GLU A 295 15.00 0.81 13.30
C GLU A 295 15.43 -0.08 14.47
N ARG A 296 14.69 -1.16 14.77
CA ARG A 296 15.01 -2.12 15.83
C ARG A 296 16.34 -2.85 15.60
N LEU A 297 16.63 -3.20 14.34
CA LEU A 297 17.85 -3.94 13.97
C LEU A 297 19.04 -3.02 13.66
N ASP A 298 18.92 -1.70 13.84
CA ASP A 298 19.91 -0.70 13.42
C ASP A 298 20.31 -0.80 11.93
N GLU A 299 19.31 -1.19 11.09
CA GLU A 299 19.46 -1.26 9.65
C GLU A 299 18.90 0.00 8.99
N ARG A 300 19.75 0.73 8.26
CA ARG A 300 19.33 1.98 7.62
C ARG A 300 18.67 1.79 6.25
N ASN A 301 19.07 0.74 5.55
CA ASN A 301 18.62 0.48 4.20
C ASN A 301 18.03 -0.94 4.13
N VAL A 302 16.75 -1.02 3.77
CA VAL A 302 16.03 -2.28 3.67
C VAL A 302 15.27 -2.35 2.34
N LEU A 303 15.43 -3.47 1.64
CA LEU A 303 14.57 -3.86 0.54
C LEU A 303 13.45 -4.74 1.09
N CYS A 304 12.24 -4.22 1.16
CA CYS A 304 11.04 -4.97 1.51
C CYS A 304 10.55 -5.76 0.30
N THR A 305 10.27 -7.05 0.49
CA THR A 305 9.71 -7.95 -0.54
C THR A 305 8.57 -8.76 0.04
N ASP A 306 7.38 -8.62 -0.56
CA ASP A 306 6.16 -9.36 -0.21
C ASP A 306 5.76 -10.28 -1.35
N ILE A 307 5.64 -11.58 -1.07
CA ILE A 307 5.10 -12.54 -2.04
C ILE A 307 3.80 -13.10 -1.49
N GLY A 308 2.71 -12.63 -2.07
CA GLY A 308 1.38 -13.17 -1.85
C GLY A 308 0.98 -14.22 -2.88
N GLY A 309 -0.33 -14.51 -2.94
CA GLY A 309 -0.88 -15.42 -3.96
C GLY A 309 -0.91 -14.82 -5.37
N THR A 310 -1.01 -13.50 -5.50
CA THR A 310 -1.27 -12.80 -6.77
C THR A 310 -0.12 -11.91 -7.23
N SER A 311 0.64 -11.32 -6.32
CA SER A 311 1.66 -10.31 -6.61
C SER A 311 2.97 -10.55 -5.87
N PHE A 312 4.00 -9.91 -6.40
CA PHE A 312 5.26 -9.64 -5.74
C PHE A 312 5.41 -8.13 -5.61
N ASP A 313 5.40 -7.65 -4.38
CA ASP A 313 5.45 -6.24 -4.03
C ASP A 313 6.83 -5.89 -3.47
N ILE A 314 7.37 -4.76 -3.93
CA ILE A 314 8.74 -4.33 -3.60
C ILE A 314 8.70 -2.88 -3.14
N ALA A 315 9.35 -2.59 -2.02
CA ALA A 315 9.57 -1.22 -1.56
C ALA A 315 10.99 -1.03 -1.03
N LEU A 316 11.52 0.18 -1.21
CA LEU A 316 12.83 0.57 -0.68
C LEU A 316 12.67 1.49 0.52
N ILE A 317 13.38 1.15 1.59
CA ILE A 317 13.64 2.02 2.73
C ILE A 317 15.11 2.41 2.63
N THR A 318 15.38 3.70 2.51
CA THR A 318 16.74 4.24 2.39
C THR A 318 16.93 5.30 3.46
N ASP A 319 18.00 5.20 4.26
CA ASP A 319 18.25 6.08 5.40
C ASP A 319 17.04 6.18 6.35
N ASN A 320 16.43 5.03 6.67
CA ASN A 320 15.24 4.87 7.50
C ASN A 320 13.98 5.57 6.97
N ARG A 321 13.88 5.82 5.67
CA ARG A 321 12.73 6.47 5.03
C ARG A 321 12.26 5.71 3.82
N PHE A 322 10.97 5.52 3.71
CA PHE A 322 10.33 5.06 2.46
C PHE A 322 9.96 6.23 1.57
N GLU A 323 9.91 5.98 0.27
CA GLU A 323 9.60 7.00 -0.73
C GLU A 323 8.09 7.23 -0.81
N ILE A 324 7.67 8.49 -0.92
CA ILE A 324 6.29 8.91 -1.16
C ILE A 324 6.13 9.38 -2.61
N THR A 325 5.19 8.82 -3.32
CA THR A 325 4.76 9.27 -4.65
C THR A 325 3.58 10.23 -4.49
N PRO A 326 3.71 11.51 -4.91
CA PRO A 326 2.66 12.51 -4.69
C PRO A 326 1.49 12.39 -5.67
N THR A 327 1.73 11.83 -6.84
CA THR A 327 0.72 11.65 -7.89
C THR A 327 0.81 10.22 -8.41
N PRO A 328 0.33 9.23 -7.63
CA PRO A 328 0.36 7.83 -8.03
C PRO A 328 -0.61 7.56 -9.17
N ASP A 329 -0.34 6.48 -9.90
CA ASP A 329 -1.26 5.83 -10.82
C ASP A 329 -1.84 4.59 -10.12
N ILE A 330 -3.14 4.59 -9.87
CA ILE A 330 -3.85 3.46 -9.29
C ILE A 330 -5.03 3.11 -10.19
N ALA A 331 -5.12 1.86 -10.61
CA ALA A 331 -6.19 1.39 -11.50
C ALA A 331 -6.36 2.26 -12.77
N ARG A 332 -5.24 2.78 -13.29
CA ARG A 332 -5.18 3.72 -14.42
C ARG A 332 -5.83 5.09 -14.14
N PHE A 333 -5.90 5.49 -12.89
CA PHE A 333 -6.26 6.85 -12.50
C PHE A 333 -5.04 7.55 -11.90
N MET A 334 -4.66 8.69 -12.47
CA MET A 334 -3.72 9.60 -11.83
C MET A 334 -4.42 10.31 -10.67
N LEU A 335 -3.81 10.26 -9.48
CA LEU A 335 -4.41 10.78 -8.26
C LEU A 335 -3.55 11.85 -7.61
N ASN A 336 -4.17 12.82 -6.94
CA ASN A 336 -3.51 13.83 -6.12
C ASN A 336 -3.57 13.44 -4.64
N MET A 337 -2.97 12.31 -4.29
CA MET A 337 -2.82 11.91 -2.89
C MET A 337 -1.48 11.19 -2.69
N PRO A 338 -0.77 11.47 -1.58
CA PRO A 338 0.50 10.83 -1.31
C PRO A 338 0.31 9.33 -1.07
N LEU A 339 1.18 8.53 -1.69
CA LEU A 339 1.20 7.07 -1.57
C LEU A 339 2.64 6.61 -1.31
N VAL A 340 2.84 5.75 -0.33
CA VAL A 340 4.10 5.01 -0.17
C VAL A 340 4.40 4.28 -1.47
N ARG A 341 5.59 4.49 -2.00
CA ARG A 341 5.97 3.87 -3.27
C ARG A 341 6.20 2.38 -3.11
N ILE A 342 5.35 1.63 -3.73
CA ILE A 342 5.46 0.18 -3.86
C ILE A 342 5.41 -0.15 -5.34
N ASP A 343 6.37 -0.93 -5.80
CA ASP A 343 6.39 -1.45 -7.16
C ASP A 343 5.88 -2.89 -7.12
N SER A 344 4.81 -3.18 -7.86
CA SER A 344 4.12 -4.46 -7.86
C SER A 344 4.18 -5.12 -9.23
N ILE A 345 4.45 -6.42 -9.26
CA ILE A 345 4.32 -7.25 -10.45
C ILE A 345 3.38 -8.44 -10.19
N GLY A 346 2.66 -8.88 -11.22
CA GLY A 346 1.74 -10.03 -11.13
C GLY A 346 2.49 -11.37 -11.09
N ALA A 347 3.29 -11.59 -10.05
CA ALA A 347 4.16 -12.74 -9.87
C ALA A 347 4.04 -13.29 -8.44
N GLY A 348 2.85 -13.76 -8.05
CA GLY A 348 2.60 -14.46 -6.78
C GLY A 348 2.65 -15.97 -6.92
N THR A 349 2.50 -16.69 -5.81
CA THR A 349 2.51 -18.17 -5.80
C THR A 349 1.32 -18.79 -6.53
N GLY A 350 0.23 -18.05 -6.70
CA GLY A 350 -0.93 -18.48 -7.51
C GLY A 350 -0.81 -18.14 -9.00
N SER A 351 0.26 -17.49 -9.46
CA SER A 351 0.42 -17.13 -10.87
C SER A 351 0.29 -18.34 -11.78
N PHE A 352 -0.52 -18.21 -12.83
CA PHE A 352 -0.71 -19.30 -13.79
C PHE A 352 0.52 -19.50 -14.64
N VAL A 353 0.78 -20.76 -14.94
CA VAL A 353 1.88 -21.21 -15.79
C VAL A 353 1.31 -21.69 -17.12
N ARG A 354 1.79 -21.12 -18.20
CA ARG A 354 1.40 -21.50 -19.57
C ARG A 354 2.64 -21.69 -20.43
N ILE A 355 2.58 -22.57 -21.39
CA ILE A 355 3.61 -22.70 -22.43
C ILE A 355 3.08 -22.01 -23.68
N ASN A 356 3.75 -20.97 -24.12
CA ASN A 356 3.38 -20.23 -25.32
C ASN A 356 3.47 -21.15 -26.54
N PRO A 357 2.37 -21.40 -27.27
CA PRO A 357 2.34 -22.38 -28.35
C PRO A 357 3.21 -21.98 -29.56
N ASN A 358 3.53 -20.67 -29.69
CA ASN A 358 4.32 -20.19 -30.83
C ASN A 358 5.83 -20.21 -30.53
N SER A 359 6.22 -19.90 -29.30
CA SER A 359 7.64 -19.82 -28.91
C SER A 359 8.14 -21.05 -28.16
N GLY A 360 7.25 -21.88 -27.62
CA GLY A 360 7.58 -23.01 -26.74
C GLY A 360 8.14 -22.58 -25.38
N ARG A 361 8.02 -21.30 -25.00
CA ARG A 361 8.57 -20.77 -23.75
C ARG A 361 7.53 -20.73 -22.64
N PRO A 362 7.91 -20.95 -21.38
CA PRO A 362 7.04 -20.72 -20.25
C PRO A 362 6.67 -19.23 -20.12
N GLU A 363 5.41 -18.97 -19.79
CA GLU A 363 4.85 -17.67 -19.44
C GLU A 363 4.24 -17.76 -18.04
N LEU A 364 4.53 -16.77 -17.19
CA LEU A 364 4.07 -16.69 -15.82
C LEU A 364 3.14 -15.49 -15.66
N GLY A 365 1.94 -15.72 -15.17
CA GLY A 365 0.95 -14.67 -14.99
C GLY A 365 0.54 -13.93 -16.28
N PRO A 366 0.09 -12.65 -16.19
CA PRO A 366 -0.22 -11.92 -14.95
C PRO A 366 -1.44 -12.46 -14.20
N ASP A 367 -2.25 -13.34 -14.83
CA ASP A 367 -3.41 -13.95 -14.20
C ASP A 367 -2.96 -14.95 -13.11
N SER A 368 -3.77 -15.08 -12.07
CA SER A 368 -3.48 -15.96 -10.95
C SER A 368 -4.73 -16.71 -10.46
N ALA A 369 -4.47 -17.78 -9.71
CA ALA A 369 -5.50 -18.58 -9.05
C ALA A 369 -6.28 -17.80 -7.97
N GLY A 370 -5.67 -16.76 -7.40
CA GLY A 370 -6.25 -16.05 -6.26
C GLY A 370 -6.52 -17.01 -5.09
N ALA A 371 -7.68 -16.88 -4.45
CA ALA A 371 -8.11 -17.74 -3.35
C ALA A 371 -8.30 -19.23 -3.75
N ARG A 372 -8.34 -19.55 -5.04
CA ARG A 372 -8.55 -20.91 -5.53
C ARG A 372 -7.29 -21.75 -5.59
N ILE A 373 -6.14 -21.22 -5.16
CA ILE A 373 -4.83 -21.89 -4.92
C ILE A 373 -4.19 -22.44 -6.21
N GLY A 374 -4.73 -23.48 -6.79
CA GLY A 374 -4.19 -24.16 -7.96
C GLY A 374 -5.05 -25.36 -8.37
N VAL A 375 -4.60 -26.11 -9.38
CA VAL A 375 -5.26 -27.36 -9.80
C VAL A 375 -5.19 -28.44 -8.73
N CYS A 376 -4.21 -28.35 -7.84
CA CYS A 376 -4.04 -29.24 -6.69
C CYS A 376 -5.18 -29.17 -5.66
N TRP A 377 -6.03 -28.15 -5.73
CA TRP A 377 -7.21 -28.05 -4.87
C TRP A 377 -8.48 -28.23 -5.72
N PRO A 378 -9.10 -29.43 -5.71
CA PRO A 378 -10.24 -29.73 -6.57
C PRO A 378 -11.44 -28.82 -6.37
N GLU A 379 -11.73 -28.39 -5.12
CA GLU A 379 -12.83 -27.51 -4.77
C GLU A 379 -12.65 -26.10 -5.39
N GLY A 380 -11.41 -25.67 -5.66
CA GLY A 380 -11.10 -24.42 -6.35
C GLY A 380 -11.55 -24.39 -7.82
N GLY A 381 -11.81 -25.55 -8.42
CA GLY A 381 -12.36 -25.67 -9.78
C GLY A 381 -11.45 -25.13 -10.88
N LEU A 382 -10.14 -25.08 -10.65
CA LEU A 382 -9.16 -24.60 -11.62
C LEU A 382 -8.69 -25.69 -12.56
N GLU A 383 -8.38 -25.28 -13.80
CA GLU A 383 -7.86 -26.17 -14.86
C GLU A 383 -6.42 -25.79 -15.30
N THR A 384 -5.96 -24.59 -14.95
CA THR A 384 -4.63 -24.06 -15.30
C THR A 384 -3.66 -24.21 -14.12
N VAL A 385 -2.49 -24.79 -14.40
CA VAL A 385 -1.43 -24.97 -13.41
C VAL A 385 -0.92 -23.63 -12.88
N SER A 386 -0.67 -23.57 -11.57
CA SER A 386 -0.10 -22.43 -10.86
C SER A 386 1.30 -22.74 -10.31
N VAL A 387 2.01 -21.71 -9.83
CA VAL A 387 3.30 -21.86 -9.13
C VAL A 387 3.16 -22.75 -7.88
N THR A 388 2.01 -22.69 -7.18
CA THR A 388 1.72 -23.57 -6.04
C THR A 388 1.73 -25.04 -6.43
N ASP A 389 1.14 -25.40 -7.59
CA ASP A 389 1.14 -26.78 -8.10
C ASP A 389 2.54 -27.29 -8.38
N LEU A 390 3.41 -26.41 -8.93
CA LEU A 390 4.82 -26.77 -9.17
C LEU A 390 5.57 -27.02 -7.86
N ASN A 391 5.38 -26.16 -6.85
CA ASN A 391 6.00 -26.35 -5.53
C ASN A 391 5.53 -27.65 -4.84
N LEU A 392 4.25 -28.02 -5.03
CA LEU A 392 3.71 -29.26 -4.51
C LEU A 392 4.37 -30.48 -5.17
N VAL A 393 4.49 -30.49 -6.51
CA VAL A 393 5.16 -31.54 -7.27
C VAL A 393 6.64 -31.70 -6.90
N LEU A 394 7.32 -30.60 -6.56
CA LEU A 394 8.70 -30.57 -6.08
C LEU A 394 8.85 -30.98 -4.61
N GLY A 395 7.75 -31.33 -3.91
CA GLY A 395 7.76 -31.72 -2.51
C GLY A 395 8.02 -30.57 -1.53
N ARG A 396 8.03 -29.30 -2.00
CA ARG A 396 8.31 -28.12 -1.18
C ARG A 396 7.15 -27.75 -0.25
N VAL A 397 5.90 -28.01 -0.68
CA VAL A 397 4.67 -27.77 0.08
C VAL A 397 4.11 -29.08 0.62
N ASN A 398 3.62 -29.06 1.87
CA ASN A 398 3.00 -30.23 2.50
C ASN A 398 1.50 -30.27 2.14
N PRO A 399 1.05 -31.33 1.42
CA PRO A 399 -0.35 -31.43 0.99
C PRO A 399 -1.36 -31.58 2.14
N GLU A 400 -0.91 -32.11 3.28
CA GLU A 400 -1.76 -32.40 4.45
C GLU A 400 -1.75 -31.26 5.49
N TYR A 401 -0.82 -30.30 5.33
CA TYR A 401 -0.62 -29.21 6.32
C TYR A 401 -0.78 -27.80 5.72
N PHE A 402 -1.36 -27.72 4.52
CA PHE A 402 -1.63 -26.41 3.91
C PHE A 402 -2.76 -25.70 4.66
N LEU A 403 -2.52 -24.44 5.08
CA LEU A 403 -3.40 -23.68 5.98
C LEU A 403 -3.79 -24.47 7.24
N GLY A 404 -2.80 -25.08 7.91
CA GLY A 404 -3.03 -25.86 9.12
C GLY A 404 -3.74 -27.20 8.91
N GLY A 405 -3.98 -27.58 7.64
CA GLY A 405 -4.73 -28.78 7.27
C GLY A 405 -6.19 -28.50 6.87
N ASP A 406 -6.64 -27.27 6.92
CA ASP A 406 -7.99 -26.86 6.48
C ASP A 406 -8.18 -27.07 4.97
N VAL A 407 -7.10 -27.02 4.21
CA VAL A 407 -7.10 -27.28 2.78
C VAL A 407 -6.24 -28.50 2.48
N GLN A 408 -6.89 -29.55 1.97
CA GLN A 408 -6.21 -30.77 1.52
C GLN A 408 -5.85 -30.62 0.05
N LEU A 409 -4.55 -30.70 -0.26
CA LEU A 409 -4.07 -30.62 -1.64
C LEU A 409 -3.94 -32.02 -2.24
N ASP A 410 -4.19 -32.14 -3.53
CA ASP A 410 -4.10 -33.38 -4.32
C ASP A 410 -2.80 -33.41 -5.14
N PRO A 411 -1.72 -34.13 -4.68
CA PRO A 411 -0.46 -34.19 -5.39
C PRO A 411 -0.55 -34.98 -6.73
N GLU A 412 -1.42 -35.99 -6.82
CA GLU A 412 -1.57 -36.81 -8.04
C GLU A 412 -2.22 -35.95 -9.16
N ARG A 413 -3.21 -35.18 -8.82
CA ARG A 413 -3.83 -34.24 -9.74
C ARG A 413 -2.85 -33.14 -10.18
N ALA A 414 -2.09 -32.57 -9.25
CA ALA A 414 -1.04 -31.59 -9.58
C ALA A 414 -0.01 -32.20 -10.55
N GLU A 415 0.53 -33.39 -10.25
CA GLU A 415 1.50 -34.03 -11.12
C GLU A 415 0.93 -34.33 -12.51
N THR A 416 -0.30 -34.80 -12.59
CA THR A 416 -0.98 -35.09 -13.86
C THR A 416 -1.11 -33.84 -14.72
N GLU A 417 -1.55 -32.72 -14.13
CA GLU A 417 -1.77 -31.49 -14.85
C GLU A 417 -0.44 -30.78 -15.20
N VAL A 418 0.55 -30.80 -14.32
CA VAL A 418 1.90 -30.30 -14.61
C VAL A 418 2.53 -31.08 -15.75
N ARG A 419 2.36 -32.41 -15.76
CA ARG A 419 2.82 -33.28 -16.87
C ARG A 419 2.21 -32.80 -18.19
N ARG A 420 0.89 -32.71 -18.25
CA ARG A 420 0.14 -32.37 -19.47
C ARG A 420 0.39 -30.94 -19.97
N GLN A 421 0.41 -29.96 -19.04
CA GLN A 421 0.43 -28.53 -19.39
C GLN A 421 1.84 -27.94 -19.50
N VAL A 422 2.83 -28.53 -18.81
CA VAL A 422 4.18 -27.96 -18.71
C VAL A 422 5.25 -28.95 -19.21
N ALA A 423 5.33 -30.14 -18.65
CA ALA A 423 6.42 -31.08 -18.92
C ALA A 423 6.40 -31.61 -20.36
N GLU A 424 5.26 -32.13 -20.83
CA GLU A 424 5.12 -32.66 -22.21
C GLU A 424 5.40 -31.60 -23.28
N PRO A 425 4.84 -30.33 -23.18
CA PRO A 425 5.15 -29.27 -24.14
C PRO A 425 6.64 -28.88 -24.15
N LEU A 426 7.34 -28.98 -23.02
CA LEU A 426 8.77 -28.69 -22.91
C LEU A 426 9.66 -29.87 -23.27
N GLY A 427 9.10 -31.11 -23.36
CA GLY A 427 9.87 -32.34 -23.61
C GLY A 427 10.78 -32.71 -22.45
N LEU A 428 10.37 -32.42 -21.21
CA LEU A 428 11.13 -32.66 -19.97
C LEU A 428 10.38 -33.62 -19.04
N ASP A 429 11.07 -34.17 -18.07
CA ASP A 429 10.43 -34.87 -16.96
C ASP A 429 9.69 -33.86 -16.04
N VAL A 430 8.66 -34.35 -15.32
CA VAL A 430 7.79 -33.51 -14.53
C VAL A 430 8.53 -32.66 -13.47
N PRO A 431 9.43 -33.25 -12.66
CA PRO A 431 10.19 -32.48 -11.69
C PRO A 431 11.17 -31.48 -12.33
N GLU A 432 11.82 -31.86 -13.43
CA GLU A 432 12.73 -30.96 -14.16
C GLU A 432 11.99 -29.78 -14.76
N ALA A 433 10.83 -30.02 -15.38
CA ALA A 433 9.98 -28.94 -15.92
C ALA A 433 9.48 -28.01 -14.84
N ALA A 434 8.97 -28.56 -13.72
CA ALA A 434 8.52 -27.77 -12.58
C ALA A 434 9.65 -26.92 -11.99
N ALA A 435 10.83 -27.52 -11.77
CA ALA A 435 12.00 -26.83 -11.22
C ALA A 435 12.48 -25.70 -12.15
N GLY A 436 12.53 -25.94 -13.47
CA GLY A 436 12.93 -24.94 -14.44
C GLY A 436 11.99 -23.73 -14.48
N VAL A 437 10.69 -23.96 -14.35
CA VAL A 437 9.71 -22.86 -14.29
C VAL A 437 9.81 -22.11 -12.96
N ILE A 438 10.02 -22.78 -11.82
CA ILE A 438 10.27 -22.13 -10.53
C ILE A 438 11.55 -21.29 -10.58
N GLU A 439 12.61 -21.78 -11.20
CA GLU A 439 13.84 -21.01 -11.38
C GLU A 439 13.59 -19.74 -12.21
N LEU A 440 12.81 -19.83 -13.28
CA LEU A 440 12.41 -18.67 -14.08
C LEU A 440 11.59 -17.68 -13.25
N PHE A 441 10.66 -18.15 -12.42
CA PHE A 441 9.89 -17.34 -11.48
C PHE A 441 10.83 -16.59 -10.51
N GLU A 442 11.71 -17.31 -9.82
CA GLU A 442 12.65 -16.74 -8.85
C GLU A 442 13.65 -15.77 -9.52
N GLN A 443 14.09 -16.02 -10.77
CA GLN A 443 14.92 -15.09 -11.54
C GLN A 443 14.16 -13.80 -11.90
N THR A 444 12.87 -13.89 -12.19
CA THR A 444 12.02 -12.72 -12.45
C THR A 444 11.94 -11.84 -11.20
N LEU A 445 11.68 -12.45 -10.03
CA LEU A 445 11.66 -11.73 -8.76
C LEU A 445 13.01 -11.07 -8.44
N ARG A 446 14.12 -11.80 -8.66
CA ARG A 446 15.48 -11.28 -8.49
C ARG A 446 15.76 -10.07 -9.34
N ASN A 447 15.42 -10.13 -10.62
CA ASN A 447 15.68 -9.04 -11.57
C ASN A 447 14.91 -7.78 -11.18
N GLU A 448 13.66 -7.92 -10.74
CA GLU A 448 12.87 -6.80 -10.24
C GLU A 448 13.48 -6.22 -8.96
N ALA A 449 13.78 -7.05 -7.98
CA ALA A 449 14.36 -6.62 -6.70
C ALA A 449 15.69 -5.88 -6.88
N VAL A 450 16.63 -6.46 -7.62
CA VAL A 450 17.93 -5.85 -7.92
C VAL A 450 17.77 -4.59 -8.79
N GLY A 451 16.87 -4.65 -9.79
CA GLY A 451 16.59 -3.53 -10.68
C GLY A 451 16.13 -2.28 -9.94
N ARG A 452 15.36 -2.44 -8.86
CA ARG A 452 14.89 -1.30 -8.03
C ARG A 452 16.03 -0.62 -7.29
N ILE A 453 16.93 -1.38 -6.69
CA ILE A 453 18.11 -0.83 -6.02
C ILE A 453 19.04 -0.13 -7.00
N LEU A 454 19.41 -0.82 -8.10
CA LEU A 454 20.32 -0.28 -9.12
C LEU A 454 19.73 0.93 -9.84
N GLY A 455 18.42 0.93 -10.11
CA GLY A 455 17.71 2.05 -10.74
C GLY A 455 17.75 3.34 -9.92
N LYS A 456 18.05 3.24 -8.62
CA LYS A 456 18.28 4.39 -7.72
C LYS A 456 19.75 4.73 -7.54
N GLY A 457 20.66 4.00 -8.19
CA GLY A 457 22.10 4.22 -8.09
C GLY A 457 22.77 3.61 -6.85
N TYR A 458 22.06 2.73 -6.12
CA TYR A 458 22.59 2.03 -4.95
C TYR A 458 23.10 0.63 -5.31
N SER A 459 23.77 -0.02 -4.36
CA SER A 459 24.23 -1.41 -4.48
C SER A 459 23.38 -2.33 -3.61
N PRO A 460 23.03 -3.55 -4.06
CA PRO A 460 22.41 -4.55 -3.17
C PRO A 460 23.19 -4.83 -1.89
N ALA A 461 24.52 -4.70 -1.91
CA ALA A 461 25.37 -4.89 -0.73
C ALA A 461 25.16 -3.84 0.37
N ASP A 462 24.51 -2.72 0.05
CA ASP A 462 24.19 -1.67 1.02
C ASP A 462 22.81 -1.90 1.69
N TYR A 463 22.06 -2.93 1.26
CA TYR A 463 20.68 -3.21 1.70
C TYR A 463 20.57 -4.56 2.39
N ALA A 464 19.89 -4.62 3.52
CA ALA A 464 19.30 -5.84 4.01
C ALA A 464 18.02 -6.14 3.20
N LEU A 465 17.82 -7.40 2.80
CA LEU A 465 16.56 -7.83 2.17
C LEU A 465 15.65 -8.37 3.25
N LEU A 466 14.45 -7.83 3.36
CA LEU A 466 13.39 -8.30 4.26
C LEU A 466 12.31 -8.99 3.43
N CYS A 467 12.15 -10.30 3.68
CA CYS A 467 11.19 -11.15 2.97
C CYS A 467 10.00 -11.47 3.85
N TYR A 468 8.79 -11.20 3.35
CA TYR A 468 7.54 -11.55 4.02
C TYR A 468 6.44 -11.95 3.02
N GLY A 469 5.19 -12.07 3.50
CA GLY A 469 4.08 -12.67 2.77
C GLY A 469 4.06 -14.20 2.87
N GLY A 470 2.90 -14.80 2.61
CA GLY A 470 2.71 -16.24 2.78
C GLY A 470 3.60 -17.12 1.88
N GLY A 471 3.97 -16.63 0.70
CA GLY A 471 4.82 -17.33 -0.27
C GLY A 471 6.30 -16.93 -0.24
N GLY A 472 6.62 -15.80 0.38
CA GLY A 472 7.95 -15.22 0.38
C GLY A 472 9.04 -16.15 0.90
N PRO A 473 8.91 -16.68 2.11
CA PRO A 473 9.94 -17.52 2.73
C PRO A 473 10.33 -18.76 1.93
N LEU A 474 9.40 -19.33 1.14
CA LEU A 474 9.71 -20.50 0.31
C LEU A 474 10.65 -20.18 -0.85
N HIS A 475 10.58 -18.97 -1.38
CA HIS A 475 11.30 -18.56 -2.58
C HIS A 475 12.51 -17.64 -2.31
N VAL A 476 12.67 -17.14 -1.06
CA VAL A 476 13.70 -16.14 -0.73
C VAL A 476 15.11 -16.61 -1.06
N ALA A 477 15.44 -17.85 -0.77
CA ALA A 477 16.75 -18.43 -1.08
C ALA A 477 17.02 -18.43 -2.59
N GLY A 478 15.99 -18.68 -3.41
CA GLY A 478 16.09 -18.72 -4.87
C GLY A 478 16.30 -17.33 -5.47
N TYR A 479 15.47 -16.34 -5.14
CA TYR A 479 15.62 -15.02 -5.75
C TYR A 479 16.73 -14.15 -5.14
N THR A 480 17.33 -14.57 -4.01
CA THR A 480 18.54 -13.92 -3.46
C THR A 480 19.83 -14.60 -3.88
N ASP A 481 19.77 -15.76 -4.54
CA ASP A 481 20.95 -16.52 -4.93
C ASP A 481 21.84 -15.73 -5.90
N GLY A 482 23.14 -15.67 -5.62
CA GLY A 482 24.12 -14.93 -6.42
C GLY A 482 24.08 -13.41 -6.26
N VAL A 483 23.24 -12.86 -5.37
CA VAL A 483 23.20 -11.42 -5.04
C VAL A 483 23.81 -11.20 -3.65
N ALA A 484 24.77 -10.29 -3.56
CA ALA A 484 25.39 -9.94 -2.28
C ALA A 484 24.55 -8.87 -1.56
N TYR A 485 23.47 -9.28 -0.90
CA TYR A 485 22.79 -8.41 0.07
C TYR A 485 23.59 -8.34 1.37
N LYS A 486 23.42 -7.24 2.13
CA LYS A 486 24.04 -7.08 3.44
C LYS A 486 23.57 -8.20 4.40
N ASP A 487 22.27 -8.50 4.39
CA ASP A 487 21.65 -9.58 5.11
C ASP A 487 20.36 -10.02 4.39
N VAL A 488 19.83 -11.21 4.69
CA VAL A 488 18.54 -11.72 4.20
C VAL A 488 17.71 -12.14 5.41
N LEU A 489 16.67 -11.35 5.67
CA LEU A 489 15.85 -11.40 6.87
C LEU A 489 14.48 -12.00 6.57
N VAL A 490 14.05 -12.97 7.37
CA VAL A 490 12.73 -13.60 7.26
C VAL A 490 12.09 -13.65 8.65
N PRO A 491 11.11 -12.78 8.97
CA PRO A 491 10.39 -12.85 10.23
C PRO A 491 9.67 -14.18 10.41
N ALA A 492 9.67 -14.76 11.61
CA ALA A 492 8.91 -15.98 11.90
C ALA A 492 7.40 -15.78 11.63
N TRP A 493 6.89 -14.54 11.74
CA TRP A 493 5.52 -14.15 11.41
C TRP A 493 5.37 -13.55 10.01
N ALA A 494 6.21 -13.96 9.05
CA ALA A 494 6.24 -13.41 7.69
C ALA A 494 4.87 -13.36 7.00
N ALA A 495 4.00 -14.34 7.24
CA ALA A 495 2.66 -14.37 6.65
C ALA A 495 1.71 -13.27 7.18
N GLY A 496 1.86 -12.87 8.45
CA GLY A 496 1.09 -11.78 9.08
C GLY A 496 1.89 -10.47 9.19
N PHE A 497 2.98 -10.32 8.44
CA PHE A 497 3.88 -9.18 8.60
C PHE A 497 3.24 -7.85 8.22
N SER A 498 2.35 -7.81 7.22
CA SER A 498 1.62 -6.61 6.86
C SER A 498 0.67 -6.14 7.99
N ALA A 499 0.02 -7.07 8.69
CA ALA A 499 -0.79 -6.75 9.87
C ALA A 499 0.08 -6.23 11.03
N TYR A 500 1.24 -6.86 11.30
CA TYR A 500 2.23 -6.32 12.24
C TYR A 500 2.63 -4.88 11.89
N GLY A 501 2.90 -4.61 10.62
CA GLY A 501 3.26 -3.27 10.17
C GLY A 501 2.13 -2.26 10.34
N CYS A 502 0.87 -2.65 10.14
CA CYS A 502 -0.28 -1.81 10.48
C CYS A 502 -0.30 -1.46 11.98
N ALA A 503 0.05 -2.43 12.86
CA ALA A 503 0.17 -2.18 14.30
C ALA A 503 1.30 -1.18 14.65
N CYS A 504 2.35 -1.12 13.83
CA CYS A 504 3.47 -0.18 14.00
C CYS A 504 3.17 1.24 13.52
N ALA A 505 2.09 1.45 12.74
CA ALA A 505 1.79 2.72 12.12
C ALA A 505 1.35 3.78 13.14
N ASP A 506 1.83 5.02 12.95
CA ASP A 506 1.44 6.18 13.76
C ASP A 506 0.00 6.62 13.44
N PHE A 507 -0.66 7.27 14.38
CA PHE A 507 -1.89 8.01 14.10
C PHE A 507 -1.47 9.34 13.48
N GLU A 508 -1.66 9.49 12.16
CA GLU A 508 -1.04 10.54 11.38
C GLU A 508 -1.97 11.07 10.30
N TYR A 509 -2.10 12.39 10.24
CA TYR A 509 -2.70 13.08 9.10
C TYR A 509 -1.64 13.86 8.35
N ARG A 510 -1.68 13.78 7.02
CA ARG A 510 -0.82 14.52 6.11
C ARG A 510 -1.65 15.31 5.13
N TYR A 511 -1.37 16.60 5.01
CA TYR A 511 -2.00 17.49 4.03
C TYR A 511 -0.97 18.23 3.19
N ASP A 512 -1.25 18.25 1.90
CA ASP A 512 -0.43 18.89 0.89
C ASP A 512 -1.27 19.97 0.20
N GLN A 513 -0.70 21.14 -0.03
CA GLN A 513 -1.33 22.24 -0.77
C GLN A 513 -0.36 22.85 -1.77
N THR A 514 -0.82 23.09 -3.00
CA THR A 514 -0.01 23.81 -4.01
C THR A 514 0.05 25.29 -3.68
N ILE A 515 1.28 25.85 -3.63
CA ILE A 515 1.53 27.28 -3.37
C ILE A 515 2.24 27.98 -4.53
N ASP A 516 3.16 27.32 -5.22
CA ASP A 516 3.94 27.80 -6.39
C ASP A 516 4.60 29.17 -6.16
N TYR A 517 5.40 29.30 -5.08
CA TYR A 517 6.14 30.53 -4.78
C TYR A 517 7.54 30.50 -5.41
N PRO A 518 7.81 31.39 -6.38
CA PRO A 518 9.13 31.49 -7.00
C PRO A 518 10.11 32.24 -6.10
N ILE A 519 11.35 31.74 -6.00
CA ILE A 519 12.48 32.40 -5.32
C ILE A 519 13.53 32.66 -6.39
N MET A 520 13.64 33.93 -6.83
CA MET A 520 14.53 34.30 -7.90
C MET A 520 15.87 34.83 -7.37
N PRO A 521 17.01 34.64 -8.07
CA PRO A 521 18.33 35.08 -7.60
C PRO A 521 18.46 36.59 -7.36
N ALA A 522 17.60 37.39 -8.00
CA ALA A 522 17.64 38.85 -7.90
C ALA A 522 16.80 39.42 -6.77
N GLN A 523 16.07 38.59 -6.01
CA GLN A 523 15.20 39.06 -4.91
C GLN A 523 16.04 39.52 -3.72
N ASP A 524 15.62 40.61 -3.11
CA ASP A 524 16.25 41.17 -1.92
C ASP A 524 15.77 40.47 -0.64
N GLU A 525 16.37 40.83 0.50
CA GLU A 525 16.05 40.28 1.82
C GLU A 525 14.58 40.45 2.22
N LEU A 526 13.96 41.61 1.82
CA LEU A 526 12.56 41.89 2.15
C LEU A 526 11.59 41.02 1.35
N GLU A 527 11.89 40.82 0.05
CA GLU A 527 11.12 39.94 -0.83
C GLU A 527 11.22 38.47 -0.38
N LYS A 528 12.42 38.01 -0.02
CA LYS A 528 12.64 36.68 0.55
C LYS A 528 11.89 36.49 1.87
N ALA A 529 11.94 37.46 2.78
CA ALA A 529 11.20 37.43 4.03
C ALA A 529 9.67 37.35 3.77
N GLY A 530 9.19 38.05 2.75
CA GLY A 530 7.77 37.97 2.34
C GLY A 530 7.39 36.55 1.90
N ILE A 531 8.23 35.88 1.12
CA ILE A 531 8.01 34.48 0.70
C ILE A 531 8.04 33.53 1.91
N ALA A 532 8.98 33.73 2.83
CA ALA A 532 9.08 32.95 4.07
C ALA A 532 7.77 32.99 4.87
N VAL A 533 7.24 34.19 5.09
CA VAL A 533 5.94 34.40 5.81
C VAL A 533 4.77 33.75 5.05
N MET A 534 4.76 33.81 3.72
CA MET A 534 3.70 33.18 2.92
C MET A 534 3.73 31.64 3.04
N ILE A 535 4.93 31.02 3.06
CA ILE A 535 5.08 29.57 3.26
C ILE A 535 4.57 29.20 4.66
N THR A 536 4.99 29.92 5.68
CA THR A 536 4.52 29.73 7.07
C THR A 536 3.01 29.86 7.16
N GLY A 537 2.41 30.86 6.50
CA GLY A 537 0.95 31.02 6.46
C GLY A 537 0.23 29.81 5.84
N ALA A 538 0.80 29.22 4.79
CA ALA A 538 0.26 28.00 4.19
C ALA A 538 0.37 26.80 5.16
N TRP A 539 1.50 26.64 5.87
CA TRP A 539 1.64 25.59 6.87
C TRP A 539 0.65 25.73 8.03
N LEU A 540 0.44 26.96 8.53
CA LEU A 540 -0.54 27.20 9.60
C LEU A 540 -1.96 26.79 9.19
N GLY A 541 -2.36 27.09 7.96
CA GLY A 541 -3.66 26.65 7.44
C GLY A 541 -3.77 25.11 7.34
N LEU A 542 -2.68 24.42 6.98
CA LEU A 542 -2.66 22.97 6.96
C LEU A 542 -2.62 22.37 8.37
N GLN A 543 -1.94 23.01 9.33
CA GLN A 543 -1.98 22.61 10.73
C GLN A 543 -3.40 22.65 11.31
N ASP A 544 -4.14 23.72 11.03
CA ASP A 544 -5.52 23.86 11.51
C ASP A 544 -6.38 22.71 10.98
N ARG A 545 -6.20 22.34 9.72
CA ARG A 545 -6.89 21.18 9.11
C ARG A 545 -6.52 19.86 9.79
N VAL A 546 -5.24 19.65 10.11
CA VAL A 546 -4.78 18.48 10.89
C VAL A 546 -5.44 18.44 12.25
N VAL A 547 -5.47 19.57 12.96
CA VAL A 547 -6.10 19.68 14.29
C VAL A 547 -7.60 19.36 14.23
N GLU A 548 -8.30 19.84 13.21
CA GLU A 548 -9.72 19.55 13.00
C GLU A 548 -9.99 18.03 12.83
N GLU A 549 -9.13 17.34 12.09
CA GLU A 549 -9.26 15.90 11.91
C GLU A 549 -8.98 15.11 13.21
N PHE A 550 -7.92 15.47 13.94
CA PHE A 550 -7.62 14.87 15.23
C PHE A 550 -8.70 15.12 16.29
N ALA A 551 -9.30 16.30 16.27
CA ALA A 551 -10.37 16.65 17.20
C ALA A 551 -11.61 15.74 17.08
N LYS A 552 -11.88 15.17 15.88
CA LYS A 552 -12.95 14.18 15.68
C LYS A 552 -12.73 12.88 16.49
N SER A 553 -11.47 12.58 16.79
CA SER A 553 -11.05 11.43 17.61
C SER A 553 -10.69 11.83 19.05
N GLY A 554 -10.98 13.07 19.47
CA GLY A 554 -10.73 13.55 20.83
C GLY A 554 -9.26 13.82 21.16
N VAL A 555 -8.39 13.94 20.15
CA VAL A 555 -6.97 14.28 20.35
C VAL A 555 -6.82 15.79 20.41
N GLU A 556 -6.23 16.30 21.50
CA GLU A 556 -5.97 17.72 21.71
C GLU A 556 -4.70 18.18 20.96
N ARG A 557 -4.65 19.47 20.57
CA ARG A 557 -3.56 20.05 19.76
C ARG A 557 -2.17 19.86 20.37
N ASP A 558 -2.03 19.93 21.68
CA ASP A 558 -0.77 19.81 22.41
C ASP A 558 -0.20 18.36 22.43
N LEU A 559 -1.02 17.38 22.03
CA LEU A 559 -0.61 15.98 21.84
C LEU A 559 -0.17 15.70 20.40
N ILE A 560 -0.22 16.68 19.49
CA ILE A 560 0.12 16.51 18.08
C ILE A 560 1.52 17.07 17.81
N GLU A 561 2.40 16.21 17.33
CA GLU A 561 3.72 16.60 16.82
C GLU A 561 3.61 16.97 15.34
N PHE A 562 4.05 18.19 14.97
CA PHE A 562 4.00 18.65 13.60
C PHE A 562 5.36 18.57 12.92
N THR A 563 5.35 18.11 11.66
CA THR A 563 6.48 18.21 10.75
C THR A 563 6.10 19.07 9.54
N HIS A 564 6.89 20.10 9.30
CA HIS A 564 6.71 21.03 8.18
C HIS A 564 7.62 20.64 7.03
N MET A 565 7.07 20.56 5.85
CA MET A 565 7.79 20.15 4.65
C MET A 565 7.36 21.03 3.47
N THR A 566 8.22 21.05 2.45
CA THR A 566 7.90 21.65 1.15
C THR A 566 8.27 20.71 0.04
N ARG A 567 7.68 20.91 -1.15
CA ARG A 567 8.26 20.36 -2.37
C ARG A 567 8.92 21.50 -3.14
N MET A 568 10.14 21.29 -3.57
CA MET A 568 10.94 22.29 -4.24
C MET A 568 11.57 21.75 -5.53
N GLN A 569 11.78 22.63 -6.47
CA GLN A 569 12.49 22.36 -7.72
C GLN A 569 13.29 23.60 -8.14
N TYR A 570 14.29 23.47 -9.01
CA TYR A 570 14.82 24.63 -9.69
C TYR A 570 13.77 25.22 -10.62
N TYR A 571 13.77 26.54 -10.73
CA TYR A 571 12.80 27.23 -11.58
C TYR A 571 12.91 26.77 -13.03
N GLY A 572 11.76 26.36 -13.61
CA GLY A 572 11.67 25.82 -14.97
C GLY A 572 11.89 24.32 -15.09
N GLN A 573 12.25 23.61 -14.02
CA GLN A 573 12.25 22.13 -14.01
C GLN A 573 10.82 21.58 -13.84
N LEU A 574 10.65 20.29 -14.11
CA LEU A 574 9.35 19.61 -14.02
C LEU A 574 9.20 18.75 -12.75
N ASN A 575 10.32 18.28 -12.21
CA ASN A 575 10.32 17.36 -11.06
C ASN A 575 10.73 18.13 -9.82
N ASP A 576 9.89 18.07 -8.82
CA ASP A 576 10.14 18.58 -7.48
C ASP A 576 10.56 17.44 -6.53
N ILE A 577 11.27 17.77 -5.48
CA ILE A 577 11.65 16.86 -4.40
C ILE A 577 11.09 17.37 -3.07
N GLU A 578 10.78 16.45 -2.17
CA GLU A 578 10.25 16.76 -0.86
C GLU A 578 11.39 17.07 0.12
N ILE A 579 11.24 18.17 0.85
CA ILE A 579 12.23 18.69 1.77
C ILE A 579 11.57 18.92 3.13
N ILE A 580 12.15 18.33 4.18
CA ILE A 580 11.79 18.66 5.55
C ILE A 580 12.38 20.03 5.85
N SER A 581 11.55 20.94 6.35
CA SER A 581 12.02 22.25 6.77
C SER A 581 12.90 22.14 8.02
N PRO A 582 14.06 22.80 8.04
CA PRO A 582 14.87 22.90 9.28
C PRO A 582 14.20 23.74 10.38
N HIS A 583 13.17 24.51 10.03
CA HIS A 583 12.43 25.38 10.94
C HIS A 583 10.94 25.06 10.92
N ALA A 584 10.28 25.15 12.08
CA ALA A 584 8.83 25.00 12.19
C ALA A 584 8.06 26.18 11.57
N GLU A 585 8.67 27.35 11.58
CA GLU A 585 8.18 28.59 10.99
C GLU A 585 9.34 29.30 10.27
N LEU A 586 9.06 29.90 9.14
CA LEU A 586 10.01 30.74 8.41
C LEU A 586 9.65 32.21 8.66
N ASP A 587 10.45 32.85 9.53
CA ASP A 587 10.15 34.22 9.98
C ASP A 587 10.86 35.30 9.16
N ASP A 588 11.97 34.93 8.51
CA ASP A 588 12.82 35.87 7.78
C ASP A 588 13.51 35.23 6.57
N ALA A 589 14.31 36.00 5.87
CA ALA A 589 15.09 35.56 4.72
C ALA A 589 16.15 34.49 5.07
N GLY A 590 16.73 34.53 6.27
CA GLY A 590 17.72 33.57 6.72
C GLY A 590 17.12 32.17 6.87
N HIS A 591 15.93 32.05 7.45
CA HIS A 591 15.20 30.77 7.52
C HIS A 591 14.84 30.24 6.13
N LEU A 592 14.52 31.13 5.16
CA LEU A 592 14.30 30.72 3.77
C LEU A 592 15.60 30.22 3.11
N ASP A 593 16.73 30.87 3.38
CA ASP A 593 18.04 30.43 2.89
C ASP A 593 18.45 29.08 3.47
N ASP A 594 18.12 28.78 4.73
CA ASP A 594 18.31 27.46 5.35
C ASP A 594 17.45 26.37 4.67
N LEU A 595 16.19 26.71 4.31
CA LEU A 595 15.33 25.81 3.54
C LEU A 595 15.91 25.53 2.14
N ILE A 596 16.45 26.57 1.46
CA ILE A 596 17.15 26.42 0.19
C ILE A 596 18.38 25.53 0.33
N ALA A 597 19.17 25.71 1.40
CA ALA A 597 20.36 24.88 1.65
C ALA A 597 19.97 23.41 1.85
N ALA A 598 18.88 23.13 2.57
CA ALA A 598 18.34 21.77 2.73
C ALA A 598 17.93 21.17 1.37
N PHE A 599 17.30 21.96 0.49
CA PHE A 599 16.98 21.52 -0.88
C PHE A 599 18.25 21.21 -1.67
N GLU A 600 19.24 22.10 -1.67
CA GLU A 600 20.51 21.91 -2.38
C GLU A 600 21.22 20.61 -1.96
N ASP A 601 21.22 20.32 -0.65
CA ASP A 601 21.87 19.12 -0.13
C ASP A 601 21.10 17.85 -0.53
N ALA A 602 19.78 17.84 -0.42
CA ALA A 602 18.95 16.74 -0.86
C ALA A 602 19.06 16.50 -2.38
N TYR A 603 19.02 17.58 -3.19
CA TYR A 603 19.15 17.50 -4.62
C TYR A 603 20.52 16.97 -5.05
N GLY A 604 21.58 17.46 -4.39
CA GLY A 604 22.96 17.02 -4.65
C GLY A 604 23.22 15.56 -4.27
N THR A 605 22.48 15.04 -3.30
CA THR A 605 22.52 13.62 -2.91
C THR A 605 21.79 12.75 -3.93
N LEU A 606 20.60 13.19 -4.38
CA LEU A 606 19.74 12.43 -5.30
C LEU A 606 20.27 12.40 -6.74
N TYR A 607 20.77 13.54 -7.26
CA TYR A 607 21.15 13.70 -8.69
C TYR A 607 22.65 13.91 -8.93
N ALA A 608 23.44 14.13 -7.94
CA ALA A 608 24.83 14.54 -7.88
C ALA A 608 25.03 16.06 -7.70
N ARG A 609 26.12 16.43 -7.02
CA ARG A 609 26.44 17.85 -6.74
C ARG A 609 26.63 18.70 -7.99
N SER A 610 27.10 18.09 -9.09
CA SER A 610 27.29 18.77 -10.37
C SER A 610 25.98 19.09 -11.12
N ALA A 611 24.85 18.55 -10.68
CA ALA A 611 23.54 18.82 -11.25
C ALA A 611 22.82 20.02 -10.61
N ARG A 612 23.41 20.61 -9.56
CA ARG A 612 22.88 21.81 -8.90
C ARG A 612 22.93 23.01 -9.85
N SER A 613 21.88 23.83 -9.84
CA SER A 613 21.75 24.99 -10.73
C SER A 613 21.10 26.19 -10.01
N PRO A 614 21.71 26.71 -8.91
CA PRO A 614 21.14 27.79 -8.10
C PRO A 614 20.93 29.09 -8.88
N GLU A 615 21.63 29.29 -10.00
CA GLU A 615 21.47 30.42 -10.89
C GLU A 615 20.11 30.49 -11.58
N LEU A 616 19.36 29.40 -11.63
CA LEU A 616 17.99 29.35 -12.17
C LEU A 616 16.97 29.92 -11.18
N GLY A 617 17.32 29.98 -9.89
CA GLY A 617 16.36 30.21 -8.82
C GLY A 617 15.54 28.94 -8.52
N TYR A 618 14.57 29.09 -7.63
CA TYR A 618 13.81 27.96 -7.08
C TYR A 618 12.32 28.20 -7.21
N LEU A 619 11.56 27.12 -7.17
CA LEU A 619 10.11 27.16 -7.07
C LEU A 619 9.69 26.27 -5.89
N VAL A 620 9.08 26.85 -4.87
CA VAL A 620 8.40 26.09 -3.81
C VAL A 620 7.01 25.73 -4.32
N THR A 621 6.84 24.49 -4.74
CA THR A 621 5.61 24.06 -5.43
C THR A 621 4.48 23.74 -4.47
N HIS A 622 4.81 23.13 -3.31
CA HIS A 622 3.82 22.70 -2.30
C HIS A 622 4.29 23.03 -0.89
N ALA A 623 3.35 23.41 -0.05
CA ALA A 623 3.44 23.33 1.40
C ALA A 623 2.87 21.99 1.86
N ILE A 624 3.50 21.36 2.83
CA ILE A 624 3.09 20.07 3.38
C ILE A 624 3.19 20.13 4.89
N VAL A 625 2.18 19.60 5.57
CA VAL A 625 2.20 19.41 7.01
C VAL A 625 1.78 17.98 7.34
N THR A 626 2.57 17.31 8.16
CA THR A 626 2.21 16.08 8.81
C THR A 626 2.01 16.34 10.29
N GLY A 627 0.90 15.90 10.84
CA GLY A 627 0.66 15.89 12.29
C GLY A 627 0.55 14.45 12.77
N ARG A 628 1.25 14.14 13.85
CA ARG A 628 1.35 12.82 14.44
C ARG A 628 0.95 12.83 15.90
N ALA A 629 0.06 11.94 16.30
CA ALA A 629 -0.24 11.67 17.70
C ALA A 629 0.38 10.34 18.11
N GLN A 630 0.95 10.30 19.32
CA GLN A 630 1.55 9.09 19.86
C GLN A 630 0.47 8.02 20.09
N VAL A 631 0.76 6.80 19.69
CA VAL A 631 -0.06 5.60 19.88
C VAL A 631 0.77 4.48 20.50
N GLU A 632 0.10 3.57 21.16
CA GLU A 632 0.75 2.36 21.63
C GLU A 632 1.16 1.49 20.44
N LYS A 633 2.44 1.12 20.39
CA LYS A 633 3.03 0.30 19.33
C LYS A 633 3.41 -1.08 19.86
N PRO A 634 3.43 -2.11 19.01
CA PRO A 634 3.88 -3.43 19.41
C PRO A 634 5.36 -3.40 19.82
N ALA A 635 5.66 -3.90 21.00
CA ALA A 635 7.01 -4.23 21.40
C ALA A 635 7.26 -5.70 21.06
N LEU A 636 8.24 -5.99 20.20
CA LEU A 636 8.64 -7.38 19.97
C LEU A 636 9.48 -7.88 21.16
N PRO A 637 9.33 -9.16 21.53
CA PRO A 637 10.10 -9.73 22.63
C PRO A 637 11.59 -9.80 22.28
N ASP A 638 12.45 -9.79 23.32
CA ASP A 638 13.85 -10.10 23.20
C ASP A 638 14.10 -11.43 23.92
N LEU A 639 14.11 -12.53 23.16
CA LEU A 639 14.12 -13.88 23.69
C LEU A 639 15.54 -14.34 24.02
N ASP A 640 15.67 -15.13 25.08
CA ASP A 640 16.94 -15.78 25.43
C ASP A 640 17.36 -16.77 24.34
N GLU A 641 18.59 -16.62 23.84
CA GLU A 641 19.15 -17.54 22.84
C GLU A 641 19.61 -18.86 23.48
N VAL A 642 19.13 -19.99 22.92
CA VAL A 642 19.47 -21.32 23.44
C VAL A 642 20.56 -22.04 22.61
N GLY A 643 20.82 -21.61 21.39
CA GLY A 643 21.79 -22.21 20.48
C GLY A 643 21.45 -23.65 20.05
N GLY A 644 22.29 -24.23 19.16
CA GLY A 644 22.11 -25.59 18.66
C GLY A 644 21.19 -25.69 17.45
N ALA A 645 20.70 -26.89 17.17
CA ALA A 645 19.71 -27.18 16.11
C ALA A 645 18.33 -27.43 16.73
N PRO A 646 17.24 -27.04 16.05
CA PRO A 646 15.88 -27.36 16.50
C PRO A 646 15.58 -28.87 16.43
N GLU A 647 14.53 -29.30 17.11
CA GLU A 647 14.04 -30.68 17.01
C GLU A 647 13.41 -30.93 15.65
N ARG A 648 13.79 -32.05 15.02
CA ARG A 648 13.30 -32.41 13.70
C ARG A 648 11.91 -33.05 13.81
N LYS A 649 10.92 -32.52 13.09
CA LYS A 649 9.56 -33.05 12.98
C LYS A 649 9.52 -34.33 12.14
N GLY A 650 10.36 -34.45 11.10
CA GLY A 650 10.39 -35.59 10.16
C GLY A 650 11.30 -35.33 8.97
N THR A 651 11.11 -36.09 7.91
CA THR A 651 11.80 -35.90 6.64
C THR A 651 10.84 -36.11 5.47
N ARG A 652 11.15 -35.45 4.33
CA ARG A 652 10.42 -35.60 3.08
C ARG A 652 11.38 -35.43 1.89
N PRO A 653 11.23 -36.20 0.77
CA PRO A 653 11.98 -35.92 -0.44
C PRO A 653 11.53 -34.57 -1.04
N VAL A 654 12.47 -33.63 -1.21
CA VAL A 654 12.24 -32.31 -1.83
C VAL A 654 13.25 -32.13 -2.96
N TRP A 655 12.81 -31.57 -4.07
CA TRP A 655 13.67 -31.23 -5.18
C TRP A 655 14.52 -29.99 -4.91
N TRP A 656 15.84 -30.18 -4.90
CA TRP A 656 16.85 -29.16 -4.80
C TRP A 656 17.87 -29.30 -5.93
N ARG A 657 18.21 -28.21 -6.61
CA ARG A 657 19.35 -28.11 -7.57
C ARG A 657 19.61 -29.36 -8.42
N GLY A 658 18.55 -29.87 -9.09
CA GLY A 658 18.67 -30.94 -10.08
C GLY A 658 18.40 -32.35 -9.56
N GLY A 659 17.82 -32.54 -8.36
CA GLY A 659 17.43 -33.85 -7.85
C GLY A 659 16.63 -33.79 -6.55
N PHE A 660 15.93 -34.87 -6.25
CA PHE A 660 15.31 -35.09 -4.95
C PHE A 660 16.37 -35.39 -3.89
N ALA A 661 16.28 -34.71 -2.76
CA ALA A 661 17.09 -34.98 -1.57
C ALA A 661 16.18 -35.18 -0.36
N GLU A 662 16.59 -36.09 0.52
CA GLU A 662 15.97 -36.24 1.83
C GLU A 662 16.14 -34.94 2.59
N THR A 663 15.04 -34.30 2.97
CA THR A 663 15.03 -32.95 3.51
C THR A 663 14.41 -32.94 4.89
N ASP A 664 15.11 -32.36 5.85
CA ASP A 664 14.65 -32.27 7.23
C ASP A 664 13.45 -31.29 7.34
N LEU A 665 12.45 -31.68 8.13
CA LEU A 665 11.25 -30.91 8.40
C LEU A 665 11.27 -30.41 9.84
N TYR A 666 10.95 -29.15 10.02
CA TYR A 666 10.84 -28.50 11.33
C TYR A 666 9.49 -27.80 11.46
N GLU A 667 8.95 -27.76 12.69
CA GLU A 667 7.80 -26.93 13.01
C GLU A 667 8.30 -25.55 13.44
N LEU A 668 7.76 -24.47 12.85
CA LEU A 668 8.22 -23.10 13.10
C LEU A 668 8.14 -22.73 14.59
N ASP A 669 7.05 -23.09 15.26
CA ASP A 669 6.80 -22.76 16.66
C ASP A 669 7.73 -23.50 17.65
N GLU A 670 8.41 -24.55 17.17
CA GLU A 670 9.39 -25.31 17.96
C GLU A 670 10.84 -24.82 17.74
N VAL A 671 11.06 -23.91 16.77
CA VAL A 671 12.37 -23.28 16.56
C VAL A 671 12.56 -22.15 17.56
N ARG A 672 13.62 -22.19 18.35
CA ARG A 672 13.92 -21.22 19.41
C ARG A 672 15.01 -20.25 18.99
N ALA A 673 15.00 -19.06 19.59
CA ALA A 673 16.04 -18.07 19.39
C ALA A 673 17.46 -18.64 19.61
N GLY A 674 18.39 -18.28 18.73
CA GLY A 674 19.77 -18.76 18.72
C GLY A 674 19.97 -20.10 17.97
N GLN A 675 18.90 -20.83 17.62
CA GLN A 675 19.01 -22.10 16.88
C GLN A 675 19.27 -21.87 15.39
N ILE A 676 19.94 -22.85 14.78
CA ILE A 676 20.34 -22.84 13.38
C ILE A 676 19.68 -24.01 12.66
N VAL A 677 18.87 -23.71 11.66
CA VAL A 677 18.34 -24.67 10.69
C VAL A 677 19.34 -24.78 9.55
N LYS A 678 19.93 -25.96 9.37
CA LYS A 678 20.86 -26.24 8.25
C LYS A 678 20.09 -26.91 7.11
N GLY A 679 20.33 -26.46 5.87
CA GLY A 679 19.76 -27.07 4.69
C GLY A 679 20.44 -28.42 4.30
N PRO A 680 19.74 -29.30 3.57
CA PRO A 680 18.39 -29.08 3.05
C PRO A 680 17.31 -29.22 4.13
N ALA A 681 16.50 -28.21 4.27
CA ALA A 681 15.45 -28.16 5.29
C ALA A 681 14.22 -27.38 4.83
N ILE A 682 13.07 -27.76 5.38
CA ILE A 682 11.81 -27.00 5.29
C ILE A 682 11.35 -26.69 6.72
N VAL A 683 11.07 -25.44 7.02
CA VAL A 683 10.40 -25.00 8.24
C VAL A 683 8.94 -24.74 7.88
N GLU A 684 8.02 -25.51 8.47
CA GLU A 684 6.58 -25.45 8.19
C GLU A 684 5.85 -24.71 9.32
N SER A 685 4.82 -23.96 8.96
CA SER A 685 3.81 -23.45 9.89
C SER A 685 2.43 -23.48 9.23
N VAL A 686 1.40 -23.18 10.00
CA VAL A 686 0.02 -23.03 9.51
C VAL A 686 -0.07 -22.02 8.37
N ALA A 687 0.72 -20.93 8.44
CA ALA A 687 0.57 -19.76 7.59
C ALA A 687 1.61 -19.64 6.47
N THR A 688 2.77 -20.29 6.58
CA THR A 688 3.86 -20.18 5.62
C THR A 688 4.78 -21.41 5.62
N THR A 689 5.59 -21.53 4.58
CA THR A 689 6.64 -22.55 4.44
C THR A 689 7.94 -21.85 4.13
N PHE A 690 9.00 -22.10 4.90
CA PHE A 690 10.33 -21.53 4.68
C PHE A 690 11.30 -22.60 4.17
N GLY A 691 11.87 -22.38 3.00
CA GLY A 691 12.81 -23.29 2.35
C GLY A 691 14.28 -22.91 2.60
N VAL A 692 15.06 -23.84 3.14
CA VAL A 692 16.52 -23.68 3.34
C VAL A 692 17.24 -24.68 2.44
N PRO A 693 17.87 -24.26 1.32
CA PRO A 693 18.59 -25.14 0.40
C PRO A 693 19.83 -25.81 1.02
N PRO A 694 20.40 -26.86 0.39
CA PRO A 694 21.53 -27.62 0.95
C PRO A 694 22.78 -26.82 1.29
N ASP A 695 23.02 -25.70 0.61
CA ASP A 695 24.18 -24.82 0.78
C ASP A 695 23.90 -23.58 1.63
N ARG A 696 22.74 -23.54 2.28
CA ARG A 696 22.30 -22.44 3.14
C ARG A 696 22.01 -22.90 4.55
N GLN A 697 22.01 -21.93 5.45
CA GLN A 697 21.53 -22.10 6.82
C GLN A 697 20.73 -20.86 7.24
N ALA A 698 19.80 -21.05 8.17
CA ALA A 698 18.97 -19.97 8.71
C ALA A 698 19.09 -19.98 10.24
N ARG A 699 19.55 -18.86 10.83
CA ARG A 699 19.64 -18.68 12.30
C ARG A 699 18.48 -17.81 12.74
N LEU A 700 17.70 -18.25 13.72
CA LEU A 700 16.68 -17.47 14.37
C LEU A 700 17.32 -16.60 15.46
N ASP A 701 17.14 -15.27 15.41
CA ASP A 701 17.66 -14.33 16.41
C ASP A 701 16.71 -14.18 17.60
N SER A 702 17.13 -13.34 18.60
CA SER A 702 16.33 -13.03 19.78
C SER A 702 15.02 -12.27 19.49
N SER A 703 14.92 -11.64 18.33
CA SER A 703 13.74 -10.93 17.82
C SER A 703 12.83 -11.81 16.95
N GLN A 704 13.10 -13.13 16.87
CA GLN A 704 12.38 -14.10 16.05
C GLN A 704 12.51 -13.85 14.54
N ILE A 705 13.66 -13.38 14.09
CA ILE A 705 13.95 -13.17 12.68
C ILE A 705 15.00 -14.18 12.24
N PHE A 706 14.72 -14.90 11.16
CA PHE A 706 15.72 -15.75 10.52
C PHE A 706 16.68 -14.93 9.67
N HIS A 707 17.95 -15.16 9.87
CA HIS A 707 19.06 -14.70 9.03
C HIS A 707 19.50 -15.82 8.12
N LEU A 708 19.21 -15.71 6.81
CA LEU A 708 19.58 -16.70 5.81
C LEU A 708 20.98 -16.43 5.27
N SER A 709 21.91 -17.32 5.53
CA SER A 709 23.32 -17.21 5.11
C SER A 709 23.80 -18.44 4.35
N GLY A 710 25.02 -18.37 3.80
CA GLY A 710 25.69 -19.57 3.26
C GLY A 710 25.98 -20.57 4.39
N ALA A 711 25.86 -21.87 4.09
CA ALA A 711 26.28 -22.90 5.03
C ALA A 711 27.82 -22.84 5.22
N GLU A 712 28.29 -22.87 6.48
CA GLU A 712 29.72 -22.98 6.83
C GLU A 712 30.25 -24.40 6.59
#